data_b5274c5253d1379bfa7133d942da11b0
#
_entry.id   b5274c5253d1379bfa7133d942da11b0
#
_cell.length_a   1.000
_cell.length_b   1.000
_cell.length_c   1.000
_cell.angle_alpha   90.00
_cell.angle_beta   90.00
_cell.angle_gamma   90.00
#
_symmetry.space_group_name_H-M   'P 1'
#
loop_
_entity.id
_entity.type
_entity.pdbx_description
1 polymer ?
#
loop_
_entity_poly.entity_id
_entity_poly.type
_entity_poly.pdbx_seq_one_letter_code
_entity_poly.pdbx_strand_id
1 'polypeptide(L)'
;MRTFPLAAALLAVLAAGAPARAEAPTRFSLELARKVVGLGSPRVSPDGKHVAFVVTRPNFEQNRNESELWLADAVAGDAHPLTFERHSVGSPQWSPNGASLAFLAPDDKDQAQVWLIELRGGEAHRLTHSRTGVEHFSWRPDGAAIAYATADTLPVREGEARHLTTFDVGDQDLFLRKELPPQHIWVQPLDGEARRLTSGSWSLEFELPPSSPPSRLAWSPDGKQIAFARVPAPQSGRLDSVSVAVVDVASGAVRSLTGATRFQDNPVWSPDGRNIAYWYPREGRGDINWENELYVAPATGGEGHSVTRALDRMVFNGQWLADSRTLLVAANDRAGVGVWLQPLSGAARRLPLGDLVVNGAFGYEVDAGRSGRIAFVASTPERPAELYVLDSPQAKPRRLTELNAWAKDVRFGRMERVTWKTEDGFEADGVLTYPPDFDASRHYPLVLNIHGGPTSASKTSFSTLPQLMASEGWVVFMPNYRGSDNLGNAYLAAIQGDWGAGPGRDVMAGVKALRARPYIDPHRTAVTGWSYGGYMTSWLLGNYPDEWSAGMAGAPVTSWEDQYNLSDGNVTVRYVLGGSPWTGDRQRVAREQSPITYATKIKAPTLVMANLEDFRVPPSQALSLYHAMKDNGVETEFIGFQGRAHASSDPANSRERTRLWIDWVKRHLNDTHPLP
;
A
#
# COMPACT_ATOMS: atom_id res chain seq x y z
N MET A 1 73.08 63.26 -23.75
CA MET A 1 71.63 63.41 -23.80
C MET A 1 71.02 62.34 -22.92
N ARG A 2 70.35 62.72 -21.88
CA ARG A 2 69.97 61.86 -20.77
C ARG A 2 68.53 61.34 -20.99
N THR A 3 68.33 60.04 -20.96
CA THR A 3 67.07 59.35 -20.98
C THR A 3 66.66 59.04 -19.55
N PHE A 4 65.42 59.42 -19.13
CA PHE A 4 64.75 58.97 -17.90
C PHE A 4 63.78 57.86 -18.21
N PRO A 5 63.67 56.84 -17.36
CA PRO A 5 62.60 55.82 -17.52
C PRO A 5 61.38 56.22 -16.63
N LEU A 6 60.19 56.13 -17.22
CA LEU A 6 58.90 56.15 -16.53
C LEU A 6 58.66 54.84 -15.75
N ALA A 7 58.42 54.99 -14.47
CA ALA A 7 57.92 53.88 -13.65
C ALA A 7 56.37 53.79 -13.73
N ALA A 8 55.84 52.67 -14.25
CA ALA A 8 54.42 52.39 -14.24
C ALA A 8 54.05 51.70 -12.92
N ALA A 9 53.25 52.34 -12.10
CA ALA A 9 52.68 51.73 -10.89
C ALA A 9 51.44 50.89 -11.25
N LEU A 10 51.49 49.55 -11.06
CA LEU A 10 50.34 48.63 -11.14
C LEU A 10 49.51 48.76 -9.84
N LEU A 11 48.30 49.32 -9.95
CA LEU A 11 47.28 49.21 -8.90
C LEU A 11 46.60 47.84 -9.04
N ALA A 12 46.86 46.92 -8.12
CA ALA A 12 46.09 45.68 -7.96
C ALA A 12 44.80 46.00 -7.23
N VAL A 13 43.67 46.01 -7.95
CA VAL A 13 42.32 46.06 -7.34
C VAL A 13 41.99 44.67 -6.87
N LEU A 14 42.05 44.44 -5.57
CA LEU A 14 41.47 43.24 -4.90
C LEU A 14 39.93 43.35 -4.98
N ALA A 15 39.34 42.67 -5.96
CA ALA A 15 37.91 42.42 -5.97
C ALA A 15 37.59 41.42 -4.85
N ALA A 16 37.13 41.91 -3.70
CA ALA A 16 36.53 41.08 -2.67
C ALA A 16 35.25 40.48 -3.27
N GLY A 17 35.30 39.21 -3.68
CA GLY A 17 34.12 38.48 -4.09
C GLY A 17 33.12 38.47 -2.95
N ALA A 18 31.94 39.08 -3.13
CA ALA A 18 30.83 38.93 -2.21
C ALA A 18 30.53 37.41 -2.05
N PRO A 19 30.30 36.93 -0.84
CA PRO A 19 29.92 35.52 -0.66
C PRO A 19 28.66 35.27 -1.48
N ALA A 20 28.71 34.26 -2.33
CA ALA A 20 27.54 33.79 -3.07
C ALA A 20 26.40 33.59 -2.06
N ARG A 21 25.36 34.37 -2.18
CA ARG A 21 24.16 34.27 -1.36
C ARG A 21 23.61 32.88 -1.68
N ALA A 22 23.66 31.95 -0.70
CA ALA A 22 23.05 30.65 -0.85
C ALA A 22 21.62 30.86 -1.32
N GLU A 23 21.27 30.33 -2.48
CA GLU A 23 19.90 30.39 -2.98
C GLU A 23 18.98 29.79 -1.90
N ALA A 24 17.88 30.50 -1.61
CA ALA A 24 16.92 30.00 -0.64
C ALA A 24 16.39 28.64 -1.12
N PRO A 25 16.34 27.62 -0.25
CA PRO A 25 15.89 26.29 -0.65
C PRO A 25 14.53 26.35 -1.34
N THR A 26 14.40 25.63 -2.44
CA THR A 26 13.18 25.63 -3.26
C THR A 26 12.04 24.91 -2.53
N ARG A 27 10.79 25.38 -2.68
CA ARG A 27 9.61 24.66 -2.19
C ARG A 27 9.34 23.42 -3.04
N PHE A 28 8.79 22.38 -2.42
CA PHE A 28 8.40 21.17 -3.14
C PHE A 28 7.28 21.47 -4.15
N SER A 29 7.39 20.93 -5.35
CA SER A 29 6.49 21.21 -6.48
C SER A 29 6.18 19.94 -7.28
N LEU A 30 5.16 19.98 -8.14
CA LEU A 30 4.84 18.89 -9.07
C LEU A 30 6.02 18.51 -9.98
N GLU A 31 6.88 19.47 -10.32
CA GLU A 31 8.09 19.20 -11.11
C GLU A 31 9.14 18.44 -10.28
N LEU A 32 9.33 18.82 -9.03
CA LEU A 32 10.24 18.13 -8.12
C LEU A 32 9.70 16.74 -7.73
N ALA A 33 8.37 16.57 -7.67
CA ALA A 33 7.75 15.27 -7.40
C ALA A 33 8.11 14.21 -8.45
N ARG A 34 8.44 14.61 -9.70
CA ARG A 34 8.93 13.70 -10.76
C ARG A 34 10.28 13.05 -10.43
N LYS A 35 11.05 13.65 -9.51
CA LYS A 35 12.37 13.16 -9.11
C LYS A 35 12.31 12.13 -7.99
N VAL A 36 11.14 11.88 -7.42
CA VAL A 36 11.00 10.91 -6.32
C VAL A 36 11.30 9.52 -6.83
N VAL A 37 12.31 8.91 -6.25
CA VAL A 37 12.70 7.51 -6.49
C VAL A 37 12.04 6.64 -5.44
N GLY A 38 11.28 5.64 -5.88
CA GLY A 38 10.70 4.62 -5.02
C GLY A 38 11.70 3.50 -4.73
N LEU A 39 11.68 2.98 -3.52
CA LEU A 39 12.43 1.80 -3.12
C LEU A 39 11.48 0.79 -2.51
N GLY A 40 11.75 -0.51 -2.72
CA GLY A 40 10.92 -1.59 -2.16
C GLY A 40 11.59 -2.94 -2.23
N SER A 41 10.89 -3.93 -1.67
CA SER A 41 11.29 -5.35 -1.68
C SER A 41 12.72 -5.63 -1.20
N PRO A 42 13.17 -5.08 -0.06
CA PRO A 42 14.50 -5.36 0.46
C PRO A 42 14.65 -6.85 0.80
N ARG A 43 15.80 -7.45 0.46
CA ARG A 43 16.13 -8.85 0.75
C ARG A 43 17.58 -8.95 1.19
N VAL A 44 17.79 -9.35 2.44
CA VAL A 44 19.13 -9.57 3.00
C VAL A 44 19.68 -10.90 2.45
N SER A 45 20.91 -10.89 1.99
CA SER A 45 21.59 -12.12 1.52
C SER A 45 21.73 -13.14 2.65
N PRO A 46 21.82 -14.46 2.36
CA PRO A 46 21.96 -15.50 3.39
C PRO A 46 23.15 -15.29 4.32
N ASP A 47 24.26 -14.75 3.82
CA ASP A 47 25.47 -14.40 4.60
C ASP A 47 25.39 -13.03 5.30
N GLY A 48 24.34 -12.25 5.02
CA GLY A 48 24.10 -10.93 5.58
C GLY A 48 25.00 -9.82 5.03
N LYS A 49 25.78 -10.04 3.99
CA LYS A 49 26.72 -9.04 3.47
C LYS A 49 26.10 -8.08 2.48
N HIS A 50 25.00 -8.47 1.83
CA HIS A 50 24.34 -7.70 0.81
C HIS A 50 22.86 -7.56 1.07
N VAL A 51 22.27 -6.51 0.50
CA VAL A 51 20.81 -6.33 0.43
C VAL A 51 20.43 -6.10 -1.03
N ALA A 52 19.64 -7.02 -1.59
CA ALA A 52 18.98 -6.80 -2.87
C ALA A 52 17.69 -6.02 -2.65
N PHE A 53 17.35 -5.09 -3.54
CA PHE A 53 16.14 -4.29 -3.45
C PHE A 53 15.71 -3.79 -4.83
N VAL A 54 14.47 -3.34 -4.93
CA VAL A 54 13.92 -2.77 -6.17
C VAL A 54 13.94 -1.25 -6.09
N VAL A 55 14.41 -0.62 -7.16
CA VAL A 55 14.37 0.83 -7.35
C VAL A 55 13.38 1.13 -8.47
N THR A 56 12.43 2.03 -8.21
CA THR A 56 11.39 2.43 -9.16
C THR A 56 11.50 3.91 -9.50
N ARG A 57 11.50 4.24 -10.79
CA ARG A 57 11.53 5.61 -11.30
C ARG A 57 10.39 5.86 -12.27
N PRO A 58 9.73 7.02 -12.22
CA PRO A 58 8.74 7.39 -13.23
C PRO A 58 9.43 7.73 -14.56
N ASN A 59 9.04 7.07 -15.63
CA ASN A 59 9.39 7.41 -16.99
C ASN A 59 8.19 8.10 -17.66
N PHE A 60 8.26 9.43 -17.78
CA PHE A 60 7.17 10.24 -18.36
C PHE A 60 7.09 10.13 -19.88
N GLU A 61 8.18 9.82 -20.55
CA GLU A 61 8.20 9.64 -21.99
C GLU A 61 7.44 8.37 -22.39
N GLN A 62 7.69 7.28 -21.68
CA GLN A 62 7.00 5.99 -21.86
C GLN A 62 5.70 5.90 -21.05
N ASN A 63 5.40 6.90 -20.25
CA ASN A 63 4.25 6.96 -19.33
C ASN A 63 4.09 5.70 -18.47
N ARG A 64 5.18 5.21 -17.91
CA ARG A 64 5.19 4.04 -17.01
C ARG A 64 6.21 4.20 -15.89
N ASN A 65 6.01 3.49 -14.80
CA ASN A 65 7.04 3.34 -13.79
C ASN A 65 7.99 2.22 -14.23
N GLU A 66 9.28 2.48 -14.19
CA GLU A 66 10.33 1.52 -14.51
C GLU A 66 11.01 1.08 -13.23
N SER A 67 11.18 -0.23 -13.07
CA SER A 67 11.82 -0.82 -11.91
C SER A 67 13.02 -1.66 -12.28
N GLU A 68 14.06 -1.55 -11.46
CA GLU A 68 15.35 -2.22 -11.61
C GLU A 68 15.73 -2.94 -10.32
N LEU A 69 16.41 -4.07 -10.44
CA LEU A 69 17.02 -4.75 -9.30
C LEU A 69 18.36 -4.08 -8.97
N TRP A 70 18.53 -3.74 -7.70
CA TRP A 70 19.73 -3.12 -7.14
C TRP A 70 20.34 -3.98 -6.05
N LEU A 71 21.65 -3.84 -5.85
CA LEU A 71 22.41 -4.47 -4.79
C LEU A 71 23.13 -3.41 -3.96
N ALA A 72 23.00 -3.49 -2.64
CA ALA A 72 23.79 -2.69 -1.70
C ALA A 72 24.71 -3.58 -0.87
N ASP A 73 25.95 -3.15 -0.65
CA ASP A 73 26.80 -3.71 0.38
C ASP A 73 26.25 -3.31 1.76
N ALA A 74 25.94 -4.30 2.58
CA ALA A 74 25.29 -4.07 3.85
C ALA A 74 26.23 -3.44 4.91
N VAL A 75 27.53 -3.31 4.66
CA VAL A 75 28.53 -2.68 5.52
C VAL A 75 28.99 -1.34 4.95
N ALA A 76 29.47 -1.32 3.71
CA ALA A 76 29.99 -0.12 3.06
C ALA A 76 28.88 0.85 2.61
N GLY A 77 27.70 0.34 2.28
CA GLY A 77 26.59 1.14 1.77
C GLY A 77 26.69 1.45 0.26
N ASP A 78 27.66 0.89 -0.45
CA ASP A 78 27.76 1.04 -1.89
C ASP A 78 26.61 0.31 -2.58
N ALA A 79 25.78 1.05 -3.31
CA ALA A 79 24.62 0.51 -4.01
C ALA A 79 24.73 0.75 -5.52
N HIS A 80 24.41 -0.29 -6.30
CA HIS A 80 24.46 -0.24 -7.76
C HIS A 80 23.37 -1.10 -8.40
N PRO A 81 22.94 -0.79 -9.64
CA PRO A 81 21.99 -1.61 -10.37
C PRO A 81 22.61 -2.96 -10.77
N LEU A 82 21.78 -4.02 -10.69
CA LEU A 82 22.11 -5.35 -11.20
C LEU A 82 21.44 -5.63 -12.55
N THR A 83 20.31 -4.99 -12.84
CA THR A 83 19.59 -5.15 -14.10
C THR A 83 19.55 -3.84 -14.86
N PHE A 84 19.60 -3.92 -16.19
CA PHE A 84 19.61 -2.79 -17.09
C PHE A 84 18.58 -3.01 -18.19
N GLU A 85 17.99 -1.91 -18.71
CA GLU A 85 17.05 -1.92 -19.85
C GLU A 85 15.85 -2.87 -19.66
N ARG A 86 15.48 -3.13 -18.41
CA ARG A 86 14.29 -3.89 -18.04
C ARG A 86 13.28 -2.98 -17.36
N HIS A 87 12.02 -3.22 -17.64
CA HIS A 87 10.92 -2.60 -16.90
C HIS A 87 10.20 -3.67 -16.06
N SER A 88 9.49 -3.25 -15.02
CA SER A 88 8.66 -4.12 -14.17
C SER A 88 9.45 -5.29 -13.52
N VAL A 89 10.64 -5.00 -13.02
CA VAL A 89 11.40 -5.94 -12.18
C VAL A 89 10.81 -5.95 -10.77
N GLY A 90 10.57 -7.15 -10.23
CA GLY A 90 9.99 -7.29 -8.90
C GLY A 90 10.29 -8.61 -8.20
N SER A 91 9.84 -8.73 -6.95
CA SER A 91 9.90 -9.96 -6.14
C SER A 91 11.30 -10.63 -6.06
N PRO A 92 12.38 -9.89 -5.77
CA PRO A 92 13.71 -10.49 -5.70
C PRO A 92 13.78 -11.53 -4.57
N GLN A 93 14.45 -12.66 -4.85
CA GLN A 93 14.71 -13.71 -3.87
C GLN A 93 16.12 -14.26 -4.06
N TRP A 94 16.88 -14.32 -2.97
CA TRP A 94 18.18 -14.96 -2.96
C TRP A 94 18.06 -16.48 -3.12
N SER A 95 18.97 -17.06 -3.91
CA SER A 95 19.21 -18.49 -3.85
C SER A 95 19.66 -18.87 -2.42
N PRO A 96 19.35 -20.07 -1.91
CA PRO A 96 19.71 -20.47 -0.54
C PRO A 96 21.21 -20.39 -0.21
N ASN A 97 22.07 -20.53 -1.23
CA ASN A 97 23.54 -20.42 -1.10
C ASN A 97 24.05 -18.99 -1.30
N GLY A 98 23.18 -18.02 -1.64
CA GLY A 98 23.54 -16.62 -1.86
C GLY A 98 24.31 -16.34 -3.15
N ALA A 99 24.44 -17.31 -4.05
CA ALA A 99 25.22 -17.13 -5.29
C ALA A 99 24.45 -16.39 -6.39
N SER A 100 23.10 -16.44 -6.35
CA SER A 100 22.23 -15.92 -7.40
C SER A 100 21.03 -15.19 -6.81
N LEU A 101 20.41 -14.35 -7.62
CA LEU A 101 19.09 -13.74 -7.35
C LEU A 101 18.11 -14.19 -8.43
N ALA A 102 16.94 -14.66 -7.99
CA ALA A 102 15.79 -14.83 -8.85
C ALA A 102 14.84 -13.64 -8.70
N PHE A 103 14.18 -13.25 -9.76
CA PHE A 103 13.24 -12.12 -9.77
C PHE A 103 12.18 -12.29 -10.86
N LEU A 104 11.06 -11.60 -10.73
CA LEU A 104 10.05 -11.51 -11.78
C LEU A 104 10.38 -10.35 -12.72
N ALA A 105 10.30 -10.61 -14.02
CA ALA A 105 10.32 -9.59 -15.06
C ALA A 105 9.58 -10.11 -16.30
N PRO A 106 9.03 -9.22 -17.16
CA PRO A 106 8.34 -9.62 -18.37
C PRO A 106 9.29 -10.26 -19.40
N ASP A 107 8.75 -11.16 -20.20
CA ASP A 107 9.39 -11.66 -21.43
C ASP A 107 8.98 -10.80 -22.64
N ASP A 108 9.36 -11.25 -23.84
CA ASP A 108 9.06 -10.59 -25.13
C ASP A 108 7.57 -10.53 -25.48
N LYS A 109 6.72 -11.23 -24.73
CA LYS A 109 5.26 -11.20 -24.86
C LYS A 109 4.58 -10.47 -23.72
N ASP A 110 5.35 -9.73 -22.92
CA ASP A 110 4.90 -9.02 -21.73
C ASP A 110 4.29 -9.95 -20.65
N GLN A 111 4.73 -11.23 -20.64
CA GLN A 111 4.34 -12.19 -19.61
C GLN A 111 5.42 -12.25 -18.53
N ALA A 112 5.03 -12.04 -17.27
CA ALA A 112 5.95 -12.16 -16.15
C ALA A 112 6.55 -13.56 -16.07
N GLN A 113 7.87 -13.65 -15.98
CA GLN A 113 8.61 -14.90 -15.85
C GLN A 113 9.63 -14.79 -14.71
N VAL A 114 10.09 -15.92 -14.22
CA VAL A 114 11.23 -15.93 -13.30
C VAL A 114 12.51 -15.85 -14.10
N TRP A 115 13.33 -14.87 -13.76
CA TRP A 115 14.67 -14.66 -14.28
C TRP A 115 15.70 -14.91 -13.19
N LEU A 116 16.87 -15.36 -13.57
CA LEU A 116 17.99 -15.66 -12.68
C LEU A 116 19.22 -14.86 -13.10
N ILE A 117 19.88 -14.21 -12.13
CA ILE A 117 21.14 -13.49 -12.31
C ILE A 117 22.18 -14.01 -11.31
N GLU A 118 23.38 -14.32 -11.83
CA GLU A 118 24.53 -14.75 -11.03
C GLU A 118 25.30 -13.53 -10.50
N LEU A 119 25.65 -13.52 -9.21
CA LEU A 119 26.40 -12.38 -8.64
C LEU A 119 27.86 -12.31 -9.09
N ARG A 120 28.39 -13.39 -9.63
CA ARG A 120 29.76 -13.41 -10.16
C ARG A 120 29.91 -12.71 -11.52
N GLY A 121 28.81 -12.23 -12.08
CA GLY A 121 28.69 -11.56 -13.35
C GLY A 121 27.96 -12.40 -14.39
N GLY A 122 27.61 -11.77 -15.51
CA GLY A 122 26.80 -12.34 -16.58
C GLY A 122 25.45 -11.64 -16.69
N GLU A 123 24.75 -11.95 -17.77
CA GLU A 123 23.38 -11.45 -17.99
C GLU A 123 22.35 -12.34 -17.29
N ALA A 124 21.22 -11.73 -16.91
CA ALA A 124 20.11 -12.49 -16.40
C ALA A 124 19.50 -13.37 -17.50
N HIS A 125 19.24 -14.64 -17.18
CA HIS A 125 18.58 -15.57 -18.09
C HIS A 125 17.21 -16.00 -17.56
N ARG A 126 16.29 -16.29 -18.48
CA ARG A 126 14.94 -16.70 -18.17
C ARG A 126 14.91 -18.16 -17.72
N LEU A 127 14.32 -18.42 -16.54
CA LEU A 127 14.21 -19.76 -16.00
C LEU A 127 12.85 -20.41 -16.31
N THR A 128 11.75 -19.62 -16.32
CA THR A 128 10.41 -20.16 -16.59
C THR A 128 9.89 -19.76 -17.97
N HIS A 129 8.96 -20.57 -18.50
CA HIS A 129 8.33 -20.36 -19.81
C HIS A 129 6.81 -20.52 -19.75
N SER A 130 6.17 -19.96 -18.70
CA SER A 130 4.72 -19.98 -18.56
C SER A 130 4.05 -19.19 -19.70
N ARG A 131 3.00 -19.75 -20.29
CA ARG A 131 2.21 -19.08 -21.33
C ARG A 131 1.30 -17.99 -20.78
N THR A 132 0.93 -18.08 -19.52
CA THR A 132 -0.01 -17.18 -18.83
C THR A 132 0.70 -16.27 -17.83
N GLY A 133 2.04 -16.34 -17.78
CA GLY A 133 2.86 -15.62 -16.82
C GLY A 133 3.00 -16.34 -15.48
N VAL A 134 3.92 -15.85 -14.66
CA VAL A 134 4.17 -16.32 -13.30
C VAL A 134 3.70 -15.24 -12.33
N GLU A 135 2.79 -15.61 -11.44
CA GLU A 135 2.27 -14.70 -10.41
C GLU A 135 3.20 -14.63 -9.20
N HIS A 136 3.69 -15.78 -8.77
CA HIS A 136 4.53 -15.92 -7.60
C HIS A 136 5.50 -17.07 -7.73
N PHE A 137 6.66 -17.00 -7.05
CA PHE A 137 7.61 -18.11 -7.01
C PHE A 137 8.32 -18.18 -5.65
N SER A 138 8.95 -19.31 -5.36
CA SER A 138 9.84 -19.48 -4.21
C SER A 138 10.91 -20.55 -4.44
N TRP A 139 12.09 -20.35 -3.87
CA TRP A 139 13.18 -21.27 -3.93
C TRP A 139 12.96 -22.52 -3.07
N ARG A 140 13.26 -23.72 -3.60
CA ARG A 140 13.46 -24.91 -2.79
C ARG A 140 14.68 -24.71 -1.89
N PRO A 141 14.65 -25.15 -0.61
CA PRO A 141 15.71 -24.86 0.36
C PRO A 141 17.11 -25.35 0.01
N ASP A 142 17.24 -26.37 -0.86
CA ASP A 142 18.52 -26.86 -1.38
C ASP A 142 19.05 -26.08 -2.58
N GLY A 143 18.26 -25.13 -3.10
CA GLY A 143 18.61 -24.32 -4.25
C GLY A 143 18.53 -25.03 -5.62
N ALA A 144 18.07 -26.29 -5.69
CA ALA A 144 18.04 -27.06 -6.94
C ALA A 144 16.79 -26.82 -7.80
N ALA A 145 15.78 -26.15 -7.28
CA ALA A 145 14.53 -25.85 -7.99
C ALA A 145 13.82 -24.63 -7.42
N ILE A 146 12.85 -24.12 -8.17
CA ILE A 146 11.83 -23.19 -7.69
C ILE A 146 10.45 -23.83 -7.79
N ALA A 147 9.52 -23.43 -6.90
CA ALA A 147 8.09 -23.56 -7.13
C ALA A 147 7.57 -22.24 -7.68
N TYR A 148 6.61 -22.29 -8.60
CA TYR A 148 5.93 -21.11 -9.08
C TYR A 148 4.45 -21.36 -9.31
N ALA A 149 3.68 -20.29 -9.27
CA ALA A 149 2.25 -20.28 -9.55
C ALA A 149 1.98 -19.66 -10.90
N THR A 150 1.09 -20.27 -11.66
CA THR A 150 0.65 -19.79 -12.96
C THR A 150 -0.79 -20.24 -13.22
N ALA A 151 -1.53 -19.40 -13.94
CA ALA A 151 -2.88 -19.73 -14.36
C ALA A 151 -2.88 -20.81 -15.45
N ASP A 152 -3.90 -21.66 -15.43
CA ASP A 152 -4.15 -22.58 -16.53
C ASP A 152 -4.54 -21.83 -17.81
N THR A 153 -4.36 -22.45 -18.96
CA THR A 153 -4.91 -21.94 -20.21
C THR A 153 -6.38 -22.34 -20.32
N LEU A 154 -7.23 -21.39 -20.66
CA LEU A 154 -8.62 -21.71 -20.98
C LEU A 154 -8.70 -22.65 -22.20
N PRO A 155 -9.66 -23.60 -22.22
CA PRO A 155 -9.87 -24.46 -23.36
C PRO A 155 -10.12 -23.65 -24.64
N VAL A 156 -9.45 -24.03 -25.73
CA VAL A 156 -9.71 -23.43 -27.05
C VAL A 156 -11.07 -23.92 -27.54
N ARG A 157 -11.99 -23.00 -27.77
CA ARG A 157 -13.29 -23.31 -28.37
C ARG A 157 -13.13 -23.48 -29.87
N GLU A 158 -13.74 -24.50 -30.45
CA GLU A 158 -13.66 -24.80 -31.88
C GLU A 158 -15.00 -24.57 -32.63
N GLY A 159 -14.97 -24.56 -33.96
CA GLY A 159 -16.14 -24.39 -34.78
C GLY A 159 -16.87 -23.06 -34.52
N GLU A 160 -18.17 -23.08 -34.41
CA GLU A 160 -18.99 -21.90 -34.11
C GLU A 160 -18.77 -21.43 -32.65
N ALA A 161 -18.44 -22.34 -31.74
CA ALA A 161 -18.22 -22.02 -30.34
C ALA A 161 -17.03 -21.06 -30.11
N ARG A 162 -16.07 -20.94 -31.06
CA ARG A 162 -14.98 -19.97 -30.99
C ARG A 162 -15.44 -18.50 -30.94
N HIS A 163 -16.66 -18.23 -31.40
CA HIS A 163 -17.27 -16.89 -31.40
C HIS A 163 -18.06 -16.58 -30.12
N LEU A 164 -18.26 -17.57 -29.26
CA LEU A 164 -18.98 -17.37 -28.02
C LEU A 164 -18.08 -16.67 -26.99
N THR A 165 -18.59 -15.59 -26.42
CA THR A 165 -17.94 -14.83 -25.34
C THR A 165 -18.62 -15.08 -23.98
N THR A 166 -19.58 -16.04 -23.95
CA THR A 166 -20.31 -16.39 -22.74
C THR A 166 -19.48 -17.26 -21.82
N PHE A 167 -19.59 -17.03 -20.53
CA PHE A 167 -19.06 -17.89 -19.48
C PHE A 167 -20.03 -17.93 -18.30
N ASP A 168 -19.96 -19.00 -17.51
CA ASP A 168 -20.76 -19.15 -16.30
C ASP A 168 -20.06 -18.45 -15.14
N VAL A 169 -20.74 -17.50 -14.50
CA VAL A 169 -20.26 -16.83 -13.29
C VAL A 169 -20.37 -17.74 -12.06
N GLY A 170 -21.28 -18.72 -12.09
CA GLY A 170 -21.47 -19.70 -11.03
C GLY A 170 -21.79 -19.04 -9.68
N ASP A 171 -21.17 -19.55 -8.61
CA ASP A 171 -21.29 -19.02 -7.24
C ASP A 171 -20.37 -17.82 -6.98
N GLN A 172 -19.88 -17.15 -8.02
CA GLN A 172 -18.99 -15.98 -7.86
C GLN A 172 -19.79 -14.79 -7.33
N ASP A 173 -19.40 -14.26 -6.20
CA ASP A 173 -19.99 -13.02 -5.66
C ASP A 173 -19.44 -11.77 -6.37
N LEU A 174 -18.34 -11.89 -7.13
CA LEU A 174 -17.68 -10.77 -7.77
C LEU A 174 -18.21 -10.53 -9.18
N PHE A 175 -18.24 -9.27 -9.60
CA PHE A 175 -18.59 -8.91 -10.96
C PHE A 175 -17.43 -9.24 -11.92
N LEU A 176 -17.45 -10.44 -12.48
CA LEU A 176 -16.45 -10.90 -13.45
C LEU A 176 -16.79 -10.42 -14.85
N ARG A 177 -15.79 -9.91 -15.58
CA ARG A 177 -15.91 -9.50 -16.99
C ARG A 177 -15.29 -10.47 -17.98
N LYS A 178 -14.61 -11.48 -17.48
CA LYS A 178 -14.01 -12.57 -18.27
C LYS A 178 -13.95 -13.83 -17.44
N GLU A 179 -13.94 -14.95 -18.12
CA GLU A 179 -13.63 -16.23 -17.50
C GLU A 179 -12.19 -16.23 -16.94
N LEU A 180 -12.01 -16.71 -15.72
CA LEU A 180 -10.72 -16.78 -15.07
C LEU A 180 -10.35 -18.26 -14.85
N PRO A 181 -9.24 -18.72 -15.43
CA PRO A 181 -8.76 -20.08 -15.17
C PRO A 181 -8.17 -20.19 -13.77
N PRO A 182 -8.24 -21.38 -13.14
CA PRO A 182 -7.60 -21.62 -11.87
C PRO A 182 -6.08 -21.51 -11.99
N GLN A 183 -5.44 -21.10 -10.89
CA GLN A 183 -3.99 -21.07 -10.76
C GLN A 183 -3.48 -22.29 -10.01
N HIS A 184 -2.35 -22.83 -10.45
CA HIS A 184 -1.76 -24.04 -9.89
C HIS A 184 -0.24 -23.91 -9.70
N ILE A 185 0.27 -24.77 -8.82
CA ILE A 185 1.69 -24.84 -8.49
C ILE A 185 2.41 -25.73 -9.51
N TRP A 186 3.53 -25.21 -9.98
CA TRP A 186 4.51 -25.91 -10.78
C TRP A 186 5.87 -25.92 -10.08
N VAL A 187 6.67 -26.93 -10.35
CA VAL A 187 8.07 -27.01 -9.87
C VAL A 187 8.99 -27.05 -11.08
N GLN A 188 9.93 -26.09 -11.13
CA GLN A 188 10.95 -25.93 -12.16
C GLN A 188 12.32 -26.24 -11.55
N PRO A 189 12.95 -27.39 -11.89
CA PRO A 189 14.38 -27.60 -11.61
C PRO A 189 15.23 -26.53 -12.34
N LEU A 190 16.40 -26.19 -11.79
CA LEU A 190 17.32 -25.30 -12.49
C LEU A 190 17.79 -25.90 -13.82
N ASP A 191 18.00 -27.23 -13.82
CA ASP A 191 18.32 -28.01 -15.01
C ASP A 191 17.18 -29.00 -15.28
N GLY A 192 16.36 -28.76 -16.31
CA GLY A 192 15.29 -29.66 -16.69
C GLY A 192 13.96 -28.98 -16.96
N GLU A 193 12.92 -29.77 -17.18
CA GLU A 193 11.57 -29.30 -17.52
C GLU A 193 10.71 -29.06 -16.29
N ALA A 194 9.83 -28.07 -16.39
CA ALA A 194 8.84 -27.77 -15.36
C ALA A 194 7.82 -28.91 -15.24
N ARG A 195 7.48 -29.27 -14.01
CA ARG A 195 6.43 -30.24 -13.69
C ARG A 195 5.27 -29.57 -12.95
N ARG A 196 4.06 -29.75 -13.47
CA ARG A 196 2.84 -29.36 -12.76
C ARG A 196 2.68 -30.20 -11.50
N LEU A 197 2.47 -29.55 -10.35
CA LEU A 197 2.35 -30.23 -9.06
C LEU A 197 0.89 -30.37 -8.62
N THR A 198 0.06 -29.34 -8.86
CA THR A 198 -1.34 -29.35 -8.42
C THR A 198 -2.30 -29.19 -9.60
N SER A 199 -3.55 -29.65 -9.42
CA SER A 199 -4.63 -29.57 -10.41
C SER A 199 -5.99 -29.58 -9.71
N GLY A 200 -7.06 -29.25 -10.45
CA GLY A 200 -8.43 -29.27 -9.97
C GLY A 200 -9.20 -28.01 -10.33
N SER A 201 -10.44 -27.93 -9.87
CA SER A 201 -11.31 -26.75 -10.06
C SER A 201 -11.08 -25.63 -9.03
N TRP A 202 -10.30 -25.90 -7.99
CA TRP A 202 -9.86 -24.91 -7.00
C TRP A 202 -8.69 -24.09 -7.52
N SER A 203 -8.43 -22.94 -6.92
CA SER A 203 -7.35 -22.03 -7.31
C SER A 203 -6.44 -21.71 -6.13
N LEU A 204 -5.27 -21.17 -6.47
CA LEU A 204 -4.45 -20.41 -5.52
C LEU A 204 -5.05 -19.00 -5.35
N GLU A 205 -4.82 -18.43 -4.19
CA GLU A 205 -5.13 -17.03 -3.94
C GLU A 205 -3.89 -16.31 -3.42
N PHE A 206 -3.56 -15.17 -4.01
CA PHE A 206 -2.37 -14.41 -3.65
C PHE A 206 -2.69 -13.02 -3.14
N GLU A 207 -3.85 -12.48 -3.47
CA GLU A 207 -4.25 -11.16 -3.03
C GLU A 207 -5.75 -11.14 -2.74
N LEU A 208 -6.10 -10.87 -1.50
CA LEU A 208 -7.49 -10.79 -1.06
C LEU A 208 -7.99 -9.34 -1.06
N PRO A 209 -9.18 -9.06 -1.62
CA PRO A 209 -9.80 -7.75 -1.46
C PRO A 209 -10.10 -7.42 0.02
N PRO A 210 -10.00 -6.17 0.48
CA PRO A 210 -9.69 -4.99 -0.32
C PRO A 210 -8.20 -4.82 -0.63
N SER A 211 -7.31 -5.43 0.12
CA SER A 211 -5.87 -5.56 -0.11
C SER A 211 -5.26 -6.37 1.02
N SER A 212 -4.49 -7.38 0.69
CA SER A 212 -3.63 -8.14 1.60
C SER A 212 -2.21 -8.16 1.04
N PRO A 213 -1.19 -8.44 1.85
CA PRO A 213 0.10 -8.81 1.30
C PRO A 213 -0.07 -10.03 0.39
N PRO A 214 0.65 -10.10 -0.73
CA PRO A 214 0.61 -11.28 -1.59
C PRO A 214 0.90 -12.54 -0.79
N SER A 215 0.06 -13.55 -0.91
CA SER A 215 0.29 -14.86 -0.29
C SER A 215 1.54 -15.53 -0.86
N ARG A 216 2.10 -16.51 -0.17
CA ARG A 216 3.38 -17.10 -0.53
C ARG A 216 3.23 -18.59 -0.83
N LEU A 217 4.07 -19.07 -1.74
CA LEU A 217 4.41 -20.49 -1.82
C LEU A 217 5.54 -20.74 -0.83
N ALA A 218 5.25 -21.43 0.27
CA ALA A 218 6.21 -21.63 1.36
C ALA A 218 6.70 -23.09 1.39
N TRP A 219 7.96 -23.32 1.03
CA TRP A 219 8.59 -24.63 1.13
C TRP A 219 8.85 -25.03 2.59
N SER A 220 8.62 -26.31 2.91
CA SER A 220 9.15 -26.90 4.13
C SER A 220 10.69 -26.92 4.09
N PRO A 221 11.39 -26.80 5.23
CA PRO A 221 12.87 -26.74 5.25
C PRO A 221 13.56 -27.97 4.65
N ASP A 222 12.89 -29.13 4.63
CA ASP A 222 13.39 -30.36 4.01
C ASP A 222 13.07 -30.45 2.50
N GLY A 223 12.40 -29.44 1.93
CA GLY A 223 12.04 -29.37 0.51
C GLY A 223 11.01 -30.38 0.03
N LYS A 224 10.28 -31.04 0.92
CA LYS A 224 9.32 -32.08 0.57
C LYS A 224 7.88 -31.60 0.45
N GLN A 225 7.55 -30.46 1.05
CA GLN A 225 6.19 -29.93 1.09
C GLN A 225 6.18 -28.43 0.74
N ILE A 226 5.03 -27.95 0.22
CA ILE A 226 4.79 -26.52 -0.02
C ILE A 226 3.45 -26.16 0.63
N ALA A 227 3.46 -25.14 1.50
CA ALA A 227 2.26 -24.52 2.04
C ALA A 227 1.82 -23.34 1.16
N PHE A 228 0.51 -23.14 1.00
CA PHE A 228 -0.08 -22.12 0.13
C PHE A 228 -1.52 -21.80 0.55
N ALA A 229 -2.03 -20.64 0.13
CA ALA A 229 -3.45 -20.30 0.28
C ALA A 229 -4.26 -20.92 -0.86
N ARG A 230 -5.40 -21.54 -0.52
CA ARG A 230 -6.30 -22.24 -1.43
C ARG A 230 -7.69 -21.64 -1.36
N VAL A 231 -8.31 -21.40 -2.52
CA VAL A 231 -9.72 -21.03 -2.67
C VAL A 231 -10.50 -22.08 -3.47
N PRO A 232 -11.80 -22.25 -3.21
CA PRO A 232 -12.61 -23.25 -3.92
C PRO A 232 -12.71 -23.02 -5.43
N ALA A 233 -12.68 -21.77 -5.87
CA ALA A 233 -12.74 -21.37 -7.28
C ALA A 233 -12.01 -20.03 -7.48
N PRO A 234 -11.53 -19.73 -8.71
CA PRO A 234 -10.89 -18.46 -9.01
C PRO A 234 -11.82 -17.28 -8.68
N GLN A 235 -11.31 -16.30 -7.94
CA GLN A 235 -12.04 -15.08 -7.55
C GLN A 235 -13.44 -15.35 -6.95
N SER A 236 -13.59 -16.44 -6.25
CA SER A 236 -14.82 -16.66 -5.51
C SER A 236 -14.94 -15.59 -4.43
N GLY A 237 -16.04 -14.87 -4.37
CA GLY A 237 -16.35 -13.93 -3.28
C GLY A 237 -16.50 -14.59 -1.91
N ARG A 238 -16.35 -15.92 -1.87
CA ARG A 238 -16.34 -16.74 -0.66
C ARG A 238 -14.96 -16.71 -0.01
N LEU A 239 -14.51 -15.50 0.31
CA LEU A 239 -13.22 -15.29 0.98
C LEU A 239 -13.15 -15.98 2.36
N ASP A 240 -14.30 -16.22 2.98
CA ASP A 240 -14.46 -17.05 4.16
C ASP A 240 -14.03 -18.52 3.94
N SER A 241 -13.88 -18.94 2.69
CA SER A 241 -13.44 -20.29 2.31
C SER A 241 -11.93 -20.40 2.00
N VAL A 242 -11.18 -19.30 2.07
CA VAL A 242 -9.73 -19.34 1.89
C VAL A 242 -9.09 -20.09 3.05
N SER A 243 -8.25 -21.06 2.75
CA SER A 243 -7.58 -21.88 3.75
C SER A 243 -6.13 -22.17 3.39
N VAL A 244 -5.28 -22.35 4.38
CA VAL A 244 -3.92 -22.84 4.16
C VAL A 244 -3.98 -24.34 3.88
N ALA A 245 -3.41 -24.72 2.74
CA ALA A 245 -3.19 -26.09 2.34
C ALA A 245 -1.70 -26.41 2.23
N VAL A 246 -1.37 -27.69 2.28
CA VAL A 246 -0.01 -28.20 2.11
C VAL A 246 -0.03 -29.28 1.04
N VAL A 247 0.86 -29.17 0.05
CA VAL A 247 1.05 -30.19 -0.98
C VAL A 247 2.35 -30.94 -0.74
N ASP A 248 2.31 -32.28 -0.85
CA ASP A 248 3.50 -33.14 -0.90
C ASP A 248 4.10 -33.10 -2.31
N VAL A 249 5.36 -32.76 -2.43
CA VAL A 249 6.02 -32.51 -3.73
C VAL A 249 6.23 -33.78 -4.54
N ALA A 250 6.38 -34.96 -3.89
CA ALA A 250 6.61 -36.20 -4.58
C ALA A 250 5.31 -36.78 -5.16
N SER A 251 4.24 -36.79 -4.37
CA SER A 251 2.94 -37.39 -4.73
C SER A 251 1.94 -36.40 -5.35
N GLY A 252 2.07 -35.09 -5.11
CA GLY A 252 1.07 -34.08 -5.46
C GLY A 252 -0.17 -34.09 -4.53
N ALA A 253 -0.16 -34.88 -3.48
CA ALA A 253 -1.28 -34.95 -2.53
C ALA A 253 -1.43 -33.66 -1.74
N VAL A 254 -2.64 -33.09 -1.77
CA VAL A 254 -2.98 -31.84 -1.07
C VAL A 254 -3.77 -32.12 0.18
N ARG A 255 -3.38 -31.53 1.31
CA ARG A 255 -4.13 -31.61 2.59
C ARG A 255 -4.37 -30.20 3.14
N SER A 256 -5.44 -29.98 3.89
CA SER A 256 -5.63 -28.79 4.69
C SER A 256 -4.67 -28.78 5.89
N LEU A 257 -4.19 -27.59 6.26
CA LEU A 257 -3.30 -27.44 7.43
C LEU A 257 -4.10 -27.58 8.73
N THR A 258 -5.23 -26.90 8.83
CA THR A 258 -6.12 -26.92 9.99
C THR A 258 -7.50 -27.42 9.60
N GLY A 259 -8.33 -27.80 10.56
CA GLY A 259 -9.74 -28.11 10.34
C GLY A 259 -10.62 -26.88 10.08
N ALA A 260 -10.11 -25.69 10.32
CA ALA A 260 -10.81 -24.44 10.07
C ALA A 260 -10.87 -24.14 8.57
N THR A 261 -12.01 -23.65 8.12
CA THR A 261 -12.28 -23.31 6.71
C THR A 261 -12.39 -21.80 6.49
N ARG A 262 -11.86 -20.99 7.41
CA ARG A 262 -11.98 -19.54 7.39
C ARG A 262 -10.65 -18.88 7.17
N PHE A 263 -10.54 -18.06 6.13
CA PHE A 263 -9.59 -16.94 6.00
C PHE A 263 -8.18 -17.20 6.51
N GLN A 264 -7.60 -18.34 6.19
CA GLN A 264 -6.21 -18.65 6.53
C GLN A 264 -5.34 -18.33 5.34
N ASP A 265 -4.41 -17.41 5.50
CA ASP A 265 -3.57 -16.97 4.39
C ASP A 265 -2.12 -16.74 4.79
N ASN A 266 -1.27 -16.54 3.80
CA ASN A 266 0.14 -16.15 3.89
C ASN A 266 0.97 -17.11 4.78
N PRO A 267 0.97 -18.43 4.49
CA PRO A 267 1.68 -19.40 5.30
C PRO A 267 3.20 -19.27 5.20
N VAL A 268 3.89 -19.49 6.32
CA VAL A 268 5.36 -19.49 6.40
C VAL A 268 5.83 -20.58 7.35
N TRP A 269 6.68 -21.51 6.87
CA TRP A 269 7.28 -22.55 7.70
C TRP A 269 8.32 -21.98 8.67
N SER A 270 8.33 -22.51 9.90
CA SER A 270 9.46 -22.28 10.81
C SER A 270 10.73 -22.95 10.26
N PRO A 271 11.93 -22.39 10.51
CA PRO A 271 13.19 -22.96 10.03
C PRO A 271 13.45 -24.41 10.46
N ASP A 272 12.92 -24.83 11.62
CA ASP A 272 13.03 -26.21 12.13
C ASP A 272 11.96 -27.16 11.55
N GLY A 273 11.03 -26.65 10.72
CA GLY A 273 9.98 -27.42 10.06
C GLY A 273 8.85 -27.90 10.96
N ARG A 274 8.80 -27.47 12.22
CA ARG A 274 7.81 -27.96 13.18
C ARG A 274 6.49 -27.19 13.15
N ASN A 275 6.52 -25.93 12.72
CA ASN A 275 5.37 -25.04 12.75
C ASN A 275 5.16 -24.31 11.43
N ILE A 276 3.91 -23.87 11.18
CA ILE A 276 3.54 -22.96 10.11
C ILE A 276 2.86 -21.75 10.76
N ALA A 277 3.38 -20.55 10.48
CA ALA A 277 2.72 -19.30 10.80
C ALA A 277 1.82 -18.90 9.62
N TYR A 278 0.65 -18.34 9.91
CA TYR A 278 -0.29 -17.83 8.93
C TYR A 278 -1.14 -16.73 9.58
N TRP A 279 -1.69 -15.80 8.80
CA TRP A 279 -2.63 -14.86 9.37
C TRP A 279 -4.06 -15.39 9.36
N TYR A 280 -4.83 -14.97 10.34
CA TYR A 280 -6.20 -15.39 10.57
C TYR A 280 -6.99 -14.30 11.25
N PRO A 281 -8.24 -14.00 10.85
CA PRO A 281 -9.10 -13.06 11.55
C PRO A 281 -9.43 -13.56 12.96
N ARG A 282 -9.47 -12.64 13.91
CA ARG A 282 -9.79 -12.95 15.29
C ARG A 282 -11.13 -13.67 15.43
N GLU A 283 -11.15 -14.77 16.14
CA GLU A 283 -12.35 -15.58 16.39
C GLU A 283 -13.43 -14.80 17.16
N GLY A 284 -14.72 -15.17 16.90
CA GLY A 284 -15.88 -14.69 17.66
C GLY A 284 -16.45 -13.36 17.20
N ARG A 285 -16.00 -12.78 16.09
CA ARG A 285 -16.44 -11.48 15.56
C ARG A 285 -17.27 -11.57 14.26
N GLY A 286 -17.98 -12.67 14.02
CA GLY A 286 -18.79 -12.85 12.81
C GLY A 286 -18.03 -13.42 11.63
N ASP A 287 -18.61 -13.34 10.43
CA ASP A 287 -18.11 -14.05 9.25
C ASP A 287 -16.84 -13.46 8.68
N ILE A 288 -16.66 -12.15 8.78
CA ILE A 288 -15.50 -11.41 8.29
C ILE A 288 -15.18 -10.32 9.29
N ASN A 289 -13.97 -10.30 9.79
CA ASN A 289 -13.48 -9.18 10.57
C ASN A 289 -12.08 -8.77 10.09
N TRP A 290 -11.71 -7.54 10.37
CA TRP A 290 -10.44 -6.94 9.97
C TRP A 290 -9.38 -7.01 11.08
N GLU A 291 -9.71 -7.63 12.22
CA GLU A 291 -8.80 -7.81 13.35
C GLU A 291 -7.85 -8.98 13.05
N ASN A 292 -6.92 -8.81 12.11
CA ASN A 292 -6.02 -9.86 11.67
C ASN A 292 -4.90 -10.10 12.69
N GLU A 293 -4.74 -11.35 13.06
CA GLU A 293 -3.72 -11.84 13.98
C GLU A 293 -2.84 -12.88 13.28
N LEU A 294 -1.60 -13.01 13.72
CA LEU A 294 -0.72 -14.07 13.28
C LEU A 294 -0.91 -15.30 14.17
N TYR A 295 -1.25 -16.42 13.53
CA TYR A 295 -1.44 -17.72 14.18
C TYR A 295 -0.27 -18.64 13.86
N VAL A 296 -0.03 -19.58 14.75
CA VAL A 296 0.96 -20.65 14.57
C VAL A 296 0.30 -21.99 14.85
N ALA A 297 0.42 -22.91 13.90
CA ALA A 297 -0.06 -24.30 14.03
C ALA A 297 1.10 -25.29 13.85
N PRO A 298 0.99 -26.52 14.43
CA PRO A 298 1.91 -27.60 14.11
C PRO A 298 1.92 -27.90 12.60
N ALA A 299 3.08 -28.13 12.02
CA ALA A 299 3.21 -28.44 10.59
C ALA A 299 2.50 -29.75 10.17
N THR A 300 2.26 -30.66 11.12
CA THR A 300 1.48 -31.90 10.93
C THR A 300 -0.02 -31.64 10.81
N GLY A 301 -0.47 -30.42 11.11
CA GLY A 301 -1.89 -30.04 11.19
C GLY A 301 -2.40 -30.01 12.63
N GLY A 302 -3.59 -29.40 12.80
CA GLY A 302 -4.24 -29.19 14.08
C GLY A 302 -4.62 -27.73 14.29
N GLU A 303 -5.19 -27.41 15.44
CA GLU A 303 -5.57 -26.03 15.75
C GLU A 303 -4.34 -25.15 15.96
N GLY A 304 -4.34 -23.98 15.31
CA GLY A 304 -3.37 -22.94 15.55
C GLY A 304 -3.79 -22.03 16.71
N HIS A 305 -2.86 -21.30 17.25
CA HIS A 305 -3.11 -20.29 18.28
C HIS A 305 -2.51 -18.93 17.88
N SER A 306 -3.16 -17.85 18.27
CA SER A 306 -2.67 -16.51 18.01
C SER A 306 -1.41 -16.20 18.83
N VAL A 307 -0.39 -15.67 18.16
CA VAL A 307 0.85 -15.19 18.82
C VAL A 307 0.91 -13.67 18.91
N THR A 308 0.04 -12.94 18.20
CA THR A 308 0.06 -11.45 18.17
C THR A 308 -1.15 -10.80 18.85
N ARG A 309 -2.06 -11.57 19.45
CA ARG A 309 -3.27 -11.02 20.11
C ARG A 309 -2.95 -9.90 21.12
N ALA A 310 -1.92 -10.11 21.95
CA ALA A 310 -1.51 -9.13 22.96
C ALA A 310 -0.87 -7.86 22.37
N LEU A 311 -0.44 -7.90 21.11
CA LEU A 311 0.09 -6.73 20.40
C LEU A 311 -1.01 -5.70 20.09
N ASP A 312 -2.25 -6.18 19.95
CA ASP A 312 -3.42 -5.37 19.63
C ASP A 312 -3.22 -4.49 18.38
N ARG A 313 -2.71 -5.11 17.32
CA ARG A 313 -2.48 -4.48 16.01
C ARG A 313 -2.84 -5.45 14.90
N MET A 314 -3.21 -4.90 13.76
CA MET A 314 -3.52 -5.65 12.56
C MET A 314 -2.24 -6.18 11.92
N VAL A 315 -1.99 -7.49 12.05
CA VAL A 315 -0.78 -8.16 11.54
C VAL A 315 -1.17 -9.14 10.45
N PHE A 316 -0.71 -8.91 9.22
CA PHE A 316 -1.00 -9.78 8.07
C PHE A 316 0.04 -10.87 7.83
N ASN A 317 1.30 -10.62 8.17
CA ASN A 317 2.36 -11.58 7.92
C ASN A 317 3.42 -11.53 9.00
N GLY A 318 4.21 -12.58 9.07
CA GLY A 318 5.39 -12.66 9.90
C GLY A 318 6.52 -13.35 9.16
N GLN A 319 7.74 -13.02 9.50
CA GLN A 319 8.93 -13.69 9.03
C GLN A 319 9.64 -14.35 10.21
N TRP A 320 9.84 -15.66 10.13
CA TRP A 320 10.58 -16.39 11.15
C TRP A 320 12.04 -15.94 11.21
N LEU A 321 12.54 -15.75 12.41
CA LEU A 321 13.99 -15.67 12.63
C LEU A 321 14.60 -17.09 12.65
N ALA A 322 15.91 -17.14 12.53
CA ALA A 322 16.66 -18.41 12.49
C ALA A 322 16.47 -19.30 13.73
N ASP A 323 16.03 -18.73 14.84
CA ASP A 323 15.79 -19.44 16.11
C ASP A 323 14.51 -20.32 16.12
N SER A 324 13.66 -20.24 15.08
CA SER A 324 12.37 -20.92 14.99
C SER A 324 11.38 -20.62 16.13
N ARG A 325 11.61 -19.56 16.88
CA ARG A 325 10.83 -19.17 18.08
C ARG A 325 10.38 -17.73 18.05
N THR A 326 10.95 -16.92 17.17
CA THR A 326 10.67 -15.49 17.07
C THR A 326 10.24 -15.15 15.65
N LEU A 327 9.23 -14.30 15.54
CA LEU A 327 8.73 -13.74 14.28
C LEU A 327 9.03 -12.24 14.23
N LEU A 328 9.54 -11.77 13.10
CA LEU A 328 9.54 -10.36 12.75
C LEU A 328 8.16 -10.00 12.22
N VAL A 329 7.49 -9.04 12.85
CA VAL A 329 6.16 -8.56 12.45
C VAL A 329 6.14 -7.04 12.37
N ALA A 330 5.27 -6.50 11.53
CA ALA A 330 5.08 -5.07 11.39
C ALA A 330 3.59 -4.73 11.26
N ALA A 331 3.20 -3.56 11.77
CA ALA A 331 1.84 -3.05 11.69
C ALA A 331 1.82 -1.52 11.85
N ASN A 332 0.73 -0.88 11.43
CA ASN A 332 0.48 0.51 11.76
C ASN A 332 0.37 0.68 13.29
N ASP A 333 1.02 1.72 13.81
CA ASP A 333 1.04 2.03 15.24
C ASP A 333 1.08 3.54 15.45
N ARG A 334 -0.06 4.11 15.87
CA ARG A 334 -0.26 5.55 15.95
C ARG A 334 0.00 6.21 14.58
N ALA A 335 0.72 7.32 14.57
CA ALA A 335 1.09 7.99 13.31
C ALA A 335 2.37 7.43 12.66
N GLY A 336 2.66 6.15 12.83
CA GLY A 336 3.85 5.50 12.28
C GLY A 336 3.65 4.02 12.01
N VAL A 337 4.75 3.29 11.87
CA VAL A 337 4.79 1.84 11.75
C VAL A 337 5.64 1.27 12.88
N GLY A 338 5.07 0.34 13.62
CA GLY A 338 5.83 -0.47 14.56
C GLY A 338 6.40 -1.70 13.85
N VAL A 339 7.61 -2.05 14.20
CA VAL A 339 8.25 -3.32 13.82
C VAL A 339 8.67 -4.02 15.10
N TRP A 340 8.29 -5.27 15.26
CA TRP A 340 8.52 -6.01 16.50
C TRP A 340 9.14 -7.38 16.25
N LEU A 341 9.87 -7.84 17.24
CA LEU A 341 10.20 -9.25 17.41
C LEU A 341 9.15 -9.87 18.34
N GLN A 342 8.33 -10.75 17.79
CA GLN A 342 7.26 -11.46 18.48
C GLN A 342 7.70 -12.89 18.80
N PRO A 343 7.98 -13.23 20.05
CA PRO A 343 8.22 -14.62 20.44
C PRO A 343 6.92 -15.43 20.39
N LEU A 344 7.02 -16.75 20.24
CA LEU A 344 5.85 -17.66 20.29
C LEU A 344 5.11 -17.57 21.63
N SER A 345 5.81 -17.20 22.70
CA SER A 345 5.22 -16.91 24.01
C SER A 345 5.89 -15.69 24.64
N GLY A 346 5.08 -14.79 25.22
CA GLY A 346 5.57 -13.55 25.84
C GLY A 346 5.30 -12.29 25.00
N ALA A 347 5.77 -11.17 25.51
CA ALA A 347 5.51 -9.85 24.91
C ALA A 347 6.40 -9.58 23.68
N ALA A 348 5.83 -8.92 22.69
CA ALA A 348 6.56 -8.41 21.54
C ALA A 348 7.58 -7.33 21.96
N ARG A 349 8.76 -7.33 21.35
CA ARG A 349 9.80 -6.33 21.56
C ARG A 349 9.92 -5.44 20.34
N ARG A 350 9.60 -4.15 20.49
CA ARG A 350 9.70 -3.15 19.43
C ARG A 350 11.16 -2.89 19.04
N LEU A 351 11.43 -2.76 17.73
CA LEU A 351 12.74 -2.36 17.22
C LEU A 351 12.93 -0.84 17.35
N PRO A 352 14.17 -0.38 17.62
CA PRO A 352 14.48 1.04 17.87
C PRO A 352 14.73 1.81 16.56
N LEU A 353 13.68 2.08 15.77
CA LEU A 353 13.80 2.74 14.46
C LEU A 353 13.89 4.27 14.55
N GLY A 354 13.73 4.88 15.75
CA GLY A 354 13.69 6.34 15.92
C GLY A 354 12.50 6.95 15.17
N ASP A 355 12.75 8.03 14.42
CA ASP A 355 11.74 8.77 13.64
C ASP A 355 11.48 8.15 12.24
N LEU A 356 12.13 7.05 11.92
CA LEU A 356 11.94 6.37 10.65
C LEU A 356 10.60 5.65 10.62
N VAL A 357 9.83 5.90 9.58
CA VAL A 357 8.58 5.21 9.31
C VAL A 357 8.80 4.24 8.15
N VAL A 358 8.66 2.94 8.43
CA VAL A 358 8.81 1.88 7.43
C VAL A 358 7.72 2.02 6.37
N ASN A 359 8.10 1.92 5.10
CA ASN A 359 7.18 1.99 3.98
C ASN A 359 6.29 0.75 3.92
N GLY A 360 5.11 0.94 3.34
CA GLY A 360 4.11 -0.09 3.15
C GLY A 360 2.76 0.30 3.74
N ALA A 361 1.74 -0.42 3.30
CA ALA A 361 0.37 -0.23 3.78
C ALA A 361 -0.16 -1.53 4.42
N PHE A 362 -0.31 -2.59 3.64
CA PHE A 362 -0.74 -3.92 4.10
C PHE A 362 0.43 -4.91 4.16
N GLY A 363 1.48 -4.67 3.39
CA GLY A 363 2.78 -5.32 3.49
C GLY A 363 3.84 -4.26 3.77
N TYR A 364 4.77 -4.57 4.65
CA TYR A 364 5.82 -3.63 5.03
C TYR A 364 7.16 -4.02 4.42
N GLU A 365 7.89 -3.02 3.96
CA GLU A 365 9.17 -3.15 3.30
C GLU A 365 10.29 -3.43 4.32
N VAL A 366 10.24 -4.64 4.90
CA VAL A 366 11.20 -5.12 5.92
C VAL A 366 11.55 -6.58 5.67
N ASP A 367 12.80 -6.95 5.86
CA ASP A 367 13.31 -8.32 5.70
C ASP A 367 14.38 -8.64 6.76
N ALA A 368 14.27 -9.81 7.37
CA ALA A 368 15.25 -10.32 8.32
C ALA A 368 16.11 -11.41 7.67
N GLY A 369 17.39 -11.15 7.53
CA GLY A 369 18.35 -12.15 7.08
C GLY A 369 18.60 -13.24 8.12
N ARG A 370 19.05 -14.42 7.67
CA ARG A 370 19.49 -15.51 8.56
C ARG A 370 20.64 -15.10 9.46
N SER A 371 21.41 -14.10 9.07
CA SER A 371 22.50 -13.50 9.86
C SER A 371 22.02 -12.71 11.08
N GLY A 372 20.71 -12.44 11.23
CA GLY A 372 20.13 -11.57 12.25
C GLY A 372 20.14 -10.07 11.86
N ARG A 373 20.68 -9.71 10.69
CA ARG A 373 20.58 -8.37 10.11
C ARG A 373 19.18 -8.14 9.59
N ILE A 374 18.65 -6.93 9.76
CA ILE A 374 17.31 -6.55 9.30
C ILE A 374 17.46 -5.37 8.35
N ALA A 375 17.00 -5.53 7.10
CA ALA A 375 16.93 -4.45 6.11
C ALA A 375 15.49 -3.94 6.00
N PHE A 376 15.33 -2.64 5.76
CA PHE A 376 14.02 -2.03 5.57
C PHE A 376 14.10 -0.74 4.77
N VAL A 377 13.00 -0.42 4.09
CA VAL A 377 12.83 0.85 3.39
C VAL A 377 12.00 1.77 4.28
N ALA A 378 12.49 2.97 4.54
CA ALA A 378 11.81 3.91 5.42
C ALA A 378 12.02 5.37 4.98
N SER A 379 11.14 6.24 5.43
CA SER A 379 11.16 7.67 5.20
C SER A 379 10.99 8.45 6.52
N THR A 380 11.25 9.76 6.46
CA THR A 380 10.82 10.73 7.48
C THR A 380 9.88 11.75 6.83
N PRO A 381 9.25 12.67 7.56
CA PRO A 381 8.40 13.70 6.94
C PRO A 381 9.07 14.48 5.81
N GLU A 382 10.36 14.78 5.98
CA GLU A 382 11.13 15.67 5.11
C GLU A 382 12.10 14.93 4.18
N ARG A 383 12.10 13.60 4.21
CA ARG A 383 12.99 12.79 3.37
C ARG A 383 12.20 11.66 2.73
N PRO A 384 12.16 11.58 1.39
CA PRO A 384 11.66 10.39 0.70
C PRO A 384 12.38 9.12 1.16
N ALA A 385 11.80 7.98 0.81
CA ALA A 385 12.28 6.68 1.26
C ALA A 385 13.71 6.39 0.81
N GLU A 386 14.47 5.74 1.71
CA GLU A 386 15.79 5.18 1.45
C GLU A 386 15.89 3.78 2.08
N LEU A 387 16.90 3.01 1.69
CA LEU A 387 17.20 1.72 2.27
C LEU A 387 18.02 1.88 3.56
N TYR A 388 17.62 1.17 4.59
CA TYR A 388 18.26 1.14 5.91
C TYR A 388 18.55 -0.30 6.34
N VAL A 389 19.48 -0.43 7.29
CA VAL A 389 19.81 -1.71 7.92
C VAL A 389 19.98 -1.55 9.42
N LEU A 390 19.57 -2.57 10.18
CA LEU A 390 19.97 -2.84 11.55
C LEU A 390 20.97 -4.00 11.52
N ASP A 391 22.19 -3.79 12.00
CA ASP A 391 23.21 -4.85 12.08
C ASP A 391 22.85 -5.91 13.13
N SER A 392 22.00 -5.54 14.08
CA SER A 392 21.31 -6.43 15.03
C SER A 392 20.00 -5.78 15.47
N PRO A 393 19.06 -6.52 16.06
CA PRO A 393 17.79 -5.98 16.54
C PRO A 393 17.88 -4.86 17.60
N GLN A 394 19.06 -4.65 18.20
CA GLN A 394 19.33 -3.59 19.17
C GLN A 394 20.12 -2.43 18.57
N ALA A 395 20.66 -2.61 17.38
CA ALA A 395 21.46 -1.58 16.71
C ALA A 395 20.60 -0.36 16.32
N LYS A 396 21.24 0.78 16.15
CA LYS A 396 20.62 1.95 15.52
C LYS A 396 20.53 1.73 14.01
N PRO A 397 19.47 2.24 13.37
CA PRO A 397 19.35 2.22 11.92
C PRO A 397 20.54 2.91 11.24
N ARG A 398 21.08 2.28 10.21
CA ARG A 398 22.11 2.85 9.34
C ARG A 398 21.58 2.91 7.91
N ARG A 399 21.64 4.09 7.28
CA ARG A 399 21.21 4.30 5.89
C ARG A 399 22.24 3.71 4.93
N LEU A 400 21.74 2.98 3.92
CA LEU A 400 22.57 2.36 2.88
C LEU A 400 22.51 3.12 1.54
N THR A 401 21.48 3.94 1.29
CA THR A 401 21.30 4.62 0.01
C THR A 401 21.04 6.12 0.16
N GLU A 402 21.32 6.87 -0.89
CA GLU A 402 20.98 8.29 -1.04
C GLU A 402 20.38 8.56 -2.44
N LEU A 403 19.43 7.72 -2.87
CA LEU A 403 18.83 7.83 -4.20
C LEU A 403 17.93 9.06 -4.36
N ASN A 404 17.46 9.61 -3.25
CA ASN A 404 16.69 10.85 -3.18
C ASN A 404 17.52 12.03 -2.62
N ALA A 405 18.84 12.08 -2.89
CA ALA A 405 19.74 13.13 -2.38
C ALA A 405 19.32 14.56 -2.73
N TRP A 406 18.57 14.75 -3.83
CA TRP A 406 18.02 16.06 -4.25
C TRP A 406 17.09 16.68 -3.19
N ALA A 407 16.48 15.87 -2.33
CA ALA A 407 15.53 16.33 -1.33
C ALA A 407 16.17 17.22 -0.25
N LYS A 408 17.50 17.17 -0.07
CA LYS A 408 18.23 18.02 0.89
C LYS A 408 18.18 19.51 0.54
N ASP A 409 17.97 19.84 -0.74
CA ASP A 409 17.93 21.20 -1.26
C ASP A 409 16.49 21.75 -1.36
N VAL A 410 15.50 20.99 -0.84
CA VAL A 410 14.08 21.32 -0.87
C VAL A 410 13.55 21.56 0.54
N ARG A 411 12.73 22.59 0.69
CA ARG A 411 11.99 22.85 1.92
C ARG A 411 10.68 22.09 1.89
N PHE A 412 10.54 21.14 2.82
CA PHE A 412 9.30 20.41 3.06
C PHE A 412 8.57 20.94 4.29
N GLY A 413 7.29 20.68 4.34
CA GLY A 413 6.48 20.91 5.51
C GLY A 413 6.80 19.91 6.63
N ARG A 414 7.04 20.41 7.85
CA ARG A 414 7.14 19.51 9.01
C ARG A 414 5.81 18.82 9.26
N MET A 415 5.85 17.61 9.78
CA MET A 415 4.66 16.88 10.19
C MET A 415 4.60 16.71 11.71
N GLU A 416 3.37 16.68 12.25
CA GLU A 416 3.11 16.53 13.68
C GLU A 416 1.95 15.57 13.88
N ARG A 417 2.11 14.60 14.77
CA ARG A 417 0.98 13.80 15.26
C ARG A 417 0.14 14.65 16.21
N VAL A 418 -1.16 14.73 15.96
CA VAL A 418 -2.13 15.39 16.82
C VAL A 418 -3.13 14.39 17.35
N THR A 419 -3.66 14.63 18.55
CA THR A 419 -4.66 13.78 19.18
C THR A 419 -5.85 14.60 19.64
N TRP A 420 -7.02 14.00 19.66
CA TRP A 420 -8.25 14.58 20.19
C TRP A 420 -9.15 13.50 20.77
N LYS A 421 -10.12 13.91 21.60
CA LYS A 421 -11.13 12.99 22.09
C LYS A 421 -12.35 13.02 21.19
N THR A 422 -12.86 11.84 20.87
CA THR A 422 -14.15 11.68 20.18
C THR A 422 -15.29 11.77 21.18
N GLU A 423 -16.51 11.99 20.69
CA GLU A 423 -17.72 12.05 21.54
C GLU A 423 -17.95 10.73 22.29
N ASP A 424 -17.60 9.60 21.70
CA ASP A 424 -17.74 8.26 22.28
C ASP A 424 -16.57 7.88 23.21
N GLY A 425 -15.66 8.82 23.48
CA GLY A 425 -14.56 8.66 24.44
C GLY A 425 -13.30 8.00 23.89
N PHE A 426 -13.21 7.68 22.59
CA PHE A 426 -11.96 7.26 21.98
C PHE A 426 -10.95 8.42 21.96
N GLU A 427 -9.69 8.08 22.08
CA GLU A 427 -8.60 8.98 21.75
C GLU A 427 -8.22 8.75 20.29
N ALA A 428 -8.68 9.60 19.40
CA ALA A 428 -8.33 9.59 18.00
C ALA A 428 -7.01 10.33 17.75
N ASP A 429 -6.33 10.04 16.64
CA ASP A 429 -5.18 10.79 16.19
C ASP A 429 -5.21 11.12 14.70
N GLY A 430 -4.24 11.88 14.28
CA GLY A 430 -4.02 12.22 12.88
C GLY A 430 -2.68 12.92 12.72
N VAL A 431 -2.41 13.32 11.49
CA VAL A 431 -1.17 14.01 11.15
C VAL A 431 -1.49 15.38 10.58
N LEU A 432 -0.79 16.40 11.08
CA LEU A 432 -0.73 17.72 10.45
C LEU A 432 0.54 17.85 9.64
N THR A 433 0.43 18.37 8.42
CA THR A 433 1.57 18.87 7.64
C THR A 433 1.46 20.37 7.56
N TYR A 434 2.50 21.06 8.01
CA TYR A 434 2.56 22.52 8.02
C TYR A 434 3.18 23.05 6.72
N PRO A 435 2.85 24.27 6.29
CA PRO A 435 3.60 24.93 5.22
C PRO A 435 5.11 24.96 5.51
N PRO A 436 5.98 24.86 4.49
CA PRO A 436 7.43 24.92 4.68
C PRO A 436 7.93 26.19 5.41
N ASP A 437 7.20 27.30 5.23
CA ASP A 437 7.50 28.60 5.87
C ASP A 437 6.45 28.94 6.94
N PHE A 438 6.05 27.97 7.72
CA PHE A 438 5.03 28.14 8.75
C PHE A 438 5.44 29.18 9.80
N ASP A 439 4.55 30.13 10.03
CA ASP A 439 4.66 31.18 11.04
C ASP A 439 3.35 31.22 11.85
N ALA A 440 3.43 30.93 13.14
CA ALA A 440 2.26 30.86 14.02
C ALA A 440 1.50 32.19 14.18
N SER A 441 2.07 33.32 13.75
CA SER A 441 1.40 34.62 13.73
C SER A 441 0.49 34.84 12.52
N ARG A 442 0.52 33.95 11.53
CA ARG A 442 -0.29 34.02 10.31
C ARG A 442 -1.46 33.06 10.40
N HIS A 443 -2.50 33.31 9.56
CA HIS A 443 -3.65 32.43 9.44
C HIS A 443 -3.57 31.61 8.15
N TYR A 444 -3.83 30.30 8.25
CA TYR A 444 -3.72 29.35 7.15
C TYR A 444 -5.04 28.63 6.89
N PRO A 445 -5.39 28.39 5.63
CA PRO A 445 -6.47 27.47 5.30
C PRO A 445 -6.20 26.06 5.87
N LEU A 446 -7.27 25.36 6.26
CA LEU A 446 -7.23 23.96 6.68
C LEU A 446 -7.72 23.07 5.54
N VAL A 447 -6.87 22.16 5.05
CA VAL A 447 -7.23 21.21 4.01
C VAL A 447 -7.19 19.79 4.58
N LEU A 448 -8.33 19.12 4.58
CA LEU A 448 -8.38 17.72 4.96
C LEU A 448 -7.97 16.84 3.79
N ASN A 449 -7.08 15.90 4.04
CA ASN A 449 -6.74 14.80 3.13
C ASN A 449 -7.07 13.47 3.83
N ILE A 450 -8.28 12.97 3.62
CA ILE A 450 -8.82 11.80 4.31
C ILE A 450 -8.35 10.54 3.58
N HIS A 451 -7.71 9.62 4.30
CA HIS A 451 -7.21 8.37 3.73
C HIS A 451 -8.34 7.41 3.35
N GLY A 452 -8.06 6.55 2.37
CA GLY A 452 -8.92 5.43 1.97
C GLY A 452 -8.73 4.21 2.86
N GLY A 453 -9.37 3.14 2.49
CA GLY A 453 -9.37 1.87 3.21
C GLY A 453 -10.79 1.43 3.55
N PRO A 454 -11.31 1.66 4.74
CA PRO A 454 -10.90 2.51 5.86
C PRO A 454 -9.75 1.98 6.71
N THR A 455 -9.46 0.68 6.64
CA THR A 455 -8.41 -0.01 7.40
C THR A 455 -7.02 0.38 6.88
N SER A 456 -6.60 1.58 7.19
CA SER A 456 -5.31 2.17 6.90
C SER A 456 -5.01 3.24 7.94
N ALA A 457 -3.89 3.95 7.83
CA ALA A 457 -3.58 5.07 8.70
C ALA A 457 -2.76 6.15 8.01
N SER A 458 -3.03 7.39 8.36
CA SER A 458 -2.17 8.54 8.08
C SER A 458 -0.93 8.50 8.96
N LYS A 459 0.24 8.72 8.38
CA LYS A 459 1.54 8.55 9.04
C LYS A 459 2.42 9.78 8.86
N THR A 460 3.35 9.99 9.79
CA THR A 460 4.41 11.00 9.71
C THR A 460 5.56 10.55 8.80
N SER A 461 5.23 9.94 7.66
CA SER A 461 6.17 9.55 6.61
C SER A 461 6.12 10.52 5.45
N PHE A 462 7.15 10.55 4.63
CA PHE A 462 7.11 11.33 3.39
C PHE A 462 5.93 10.89 2.52
N SER A 463 5.11 11.86 2.13
CA SER A 463 4.00 11.65 1.20
C SER A 463 3.90 12.84 0.26
N THR A 464 3.89 12.56 -1.05
CA THR A 464 3.94 13.58 -2.10
C THR A 464 2.76 14.54 -2.04
N LEU A 465 1.53 14.02 -1.93
CA LEU A 465 0.33 14.87 -2.00
C LEU A 465 0.22 15.84 -0.79
N PRO A 466 0.32 15.41 0.48
CA PRO A 466 0.31 16.33 1.61
C PRO A 466 1.43 17.36 1.57
N GLN A 467 2.63 17.00 1.11
CA GLN A 467 3.75 17.92 0.97
C GLN A 467 3.52 18.96 -0.13
N LEU A 468 2.91 18.58 -1.26
CA LEU A 468 2.51 19.50 -2.32
C LEU A 468 1.43 20.47 -1.82
N MET A 469 0.39 19.97 -1.14
CA MET A 469 -0.66 20.80 -0.54
C MET A 469 -0.09 21.79 0.48
N ALA A 470 0.83 21.34 1.34
CA ALA A 470 1.51 22.22 2.30
C ALA A 470 2.36 23.29 1.62
N SER A 471 2.96 22.99 0.46
CA SER A 471 3.73 23.94 -0.34
C SER A 471 2.86 25.07 -0.96
N GLU A 472 1.54 24.84 -1.11
CA GLU A 472 0.57 25.88 -1.48
C GLU A 472 0.26 26.86 -0.32
N GLY A 473 0.80 26.60 0.87
CA GLY A 473 0.58 27.43 2.05
C GLY A 473 -0.60 26.99 2.91
N TRP A 474 -1.02 25.74 2.82
CA TRP A 474 -2.12 25.17 3.61
C TRP A 474 -1.61 24.35 4.79
N VAL A 475 -2.34 24.37 5.90
CA VAL A 475 -2.18 23.36 6.94
C VAL A 475 -3.02 22.15 6.50
N VAL A 476 -2.34 21.02 6.30
CA VAL A 476 -2.99 19.78 5.81
C VAL A 476 -3.27 18.85 6.97
N PHE A 477 -4.52 18.48 7.16
CA PHE A 477 -4.96 17.57 8.20
C PHE A 477 -5.32 16.20 7.63
N MET A 478 -4.65 15.17 8.11
CA MET A 478 -4.86 13.77 7.74
C MET A 478 -5.38 13.01 8.96
N PRO A 479 -6.71 12.96 9.20
CA PRO A 479 -7.29 12.30 10.35
C PRO A 479 -7.18 10.77 10.26
N ASN A 480 -6.96 10.10 11.40
CA ASN A 480 -7.24 8.69 11.61
C ASN A 480 -8.55 8.59 12.41
N TYR A 481 -9.60 8.22 11.73
CA TYR A 481 -10.96 8.04 12.26
C TYR A 481 -11.16 6.59 12.70
N ARG A 482 -12.22 6.29 13.49
CA ARG A 482 -12.56 4.89 13.84
C ARG A 482 -12.64 4.03 12.57
N GLY A 483 -12.10 2.82 12.63
CA GLY A 483 -11.88 1.97 11.47
C GLY A 483 -10.44 2.03 10.92
N SER A 484 -9.64 3.06 11.30
CA SER A 484 -8.20 3.03 11.07
C SER A 484 -7.53 1.96 11.94
N ASP A 485 -6.45 1.34 11.42
CA ASP A 485 -5.81 0.17 12.02
C ASP A 485 -4.64 0.48 12.96
N ASN A 486 -4.48 1.75 13.35
CA ASN A 486 -3.31 2.25 14.07
C ASN A 486 -3.46 2.37 15.59
N LEU A 487 -4.68 2.34 16.12
CA LEU A 487 -5.00 2.57 17.53
C LEU A 487 -5.56 1.34 18.28
N GLY A 488 -5.41 0.16 17.68
CA GLY A 488 -5.86 -1.11 18.26
C GLY A 488 -7.18 -1.61 17.71
N ASN A 489 -7.47 -2.87 18.02
CA ASN A 489 -8.60 -3.59 17.45
C ASN A 489 -9.96 -3.03 17.86
N ALA A 490 -10.07 -2.45 19.07
CA ALA A 490 -11.32 -1.81 19.50
C ALA A 490 -11.66 -0.58 18.64
N TYR A 491 -10.66 0.24 18.28
CA TYR A 491 -10.83 1.39 17.41
C TYR A 491 -11.11 0.98 15.96
N LEU A 492 -10.40 -0.03 15.49
CA LEU A 492 -10.62 -0.64 14.17
C LEU A 492 -12.07 -1.17 14.04
N ALA A 493 -12.54 -1.95 15.01
CA ALA A 493 -13.85 -2.58 14.96
C ALA A 493 -15.03 -1.58 15.20
N ALA A 494 -14.76 -0.41 15.76
CA ALA A 494 -15.79 0.58 16.08
C ALA A 494 -16.49 1.20 14.85
N ILE A 495 -15.99 0.94 13.66
CA ILE A 495 -16.63 1.34 12.40
C ILE A 495 -17.74 0.38 11.96
N GLN A 496 -17.78 -0.83 12.52
CA GLN A 496 -18.72 -1.87 12.09
C GLN A 496 -20.17 -1.43 12.32
N GLY A 497 -20.98 -1.43 11.25
CA GLY A 497 -22.37 -0.96 11.27
C GLY A 497 -22.58 0.56 11.29
N ASP A 498 -21.49 1.35 11.39
CA ASP A 498 -21.54 2.83 11.38
C ASP A 498 -20.36 3.41 10.61
N TRP A 499 -20.43 3.35 9.27
CA TRP A 499 -19.32 3.76 8.40
C TRP A 499 -19.31 5.24 8.06
N GLY A 500 -20.41 5.94 8.22
CA GLY A 500 -20.53 7.36 7.92
C GLY A 500 -20.55 8.24 9.16
N ALA A 501 -21.53 8.01 10.02
CA ALA A 501 -21.82 8.92 11.13
C ALA A 501 -20.72 8.91 12.21
N GLY A 502 -20.27 7.73 12.65
CA GLY A 502 -19.22 7.60 13.66
C GLY A 502 -17.88 8.18 13.20
N PRO A 503 -17.31 7.69 12.09
CA PRO A 503 -16.09 8.26 11.51
C PRO A 503 -16.23 9.75 11.17
N GLY A 504 -17.41 10.18 10.67
CA GLY A 504 -17.70 11.59 10.41
C GLY A 504 -17.61 12.45 11.67
N ARG A 505 -18.18 12.01 12.79
CA ARG A 505 -18.05 12.70 14.09
C ARG A 505 -16.61 12.75 14.56
N ASP A 506 -15.83 11.68 14.38
CA ASP A 506 -14.40 11.65 14.75
C ASP A 506 -13.60 12.70 13.97
N VAL A 507 -13.82 12.78 12.64
CA VAL A 507 -13.18 13.78 11.77
C VAL A 507 -13.59 15.18 12.19
N MET A 508 -14.89 15.45 12.41
CA MET A 508 -15.38 16.77 12.80
C MET A 508 -14.90 17.20 14.19
N ALA A 509 -14.74 16.27 15.13
CA ALA A 509 -14.11 16.56 16.42
C ALA A 509 -12.66 17.02 16.26
N GLY A 510 -11.90 16.38 15.35
CA GLY A 510 -10.55 16.79 14.97
C GLY A 510 -10.54 18.17 14.31
N VAL A 511 -11.44 18.45 13.37
CA VAL A 511 -11.58 19.77 12.72
C VAL A 511 -11.87 20.86 13.75
N LYS A 512 -12.80 20.61 14.68
CA LYS A 512 -13.12 21.53 15.76
C LYS A 512 -11.91 21.84 16.65
N ALA A 513 -11.16 20.81 17.02
CA ALA A 513 -9.95 20.96 17.83
C ALA A 513 -8.86 21.79 17.11
N LEU A 514 -8.75 21.64 15.79
CA LEU A 514 -7.77 22.36 14.98
C LEU A 514 -8.19 23.82 14.71
N ARG A 515 -9.47 24.08 14.44
CA ARG A 515 -10.00 25.45 14.27
C ARG A 515 -9.85 26.30 15.53
N ALA A 516 -9.70 25.70 16.69
CA ALA A 516 -9.39 26.41 17.94
C ALA A 516 -7.94 26.92 18.01
N ARG A 517 -7.06 26.48 17.09
CA ARG A 517 -5.67 26.94 17.03
C ARG A 517 -5.59 28.31 16.36
N PRO A 518 -4.88 29.30 16.93
CA PRO A 518 -4.94 30.71 16.48
C PRO A 518 -4.43 30.93 15.05
N TYR A 519 -3.66 30.01 14.52
CA TYR A 519 -3.12 30.07 13.16
C TYR A 519 -4.00 29.39 12.09
N ILE A 520 -5.13 28.79 12.44
CA ILE A 520 -6.09 28.25 11.47
C ILE A 520 -7.14 29.29 11.14
N ASP A 521 -7.37 29.52 9.86
CA ASP A 521 -8.52 30.30 9.39
C ASP A 521 -9.77 29.41 9.40
N PRO A 522 -10.73 29.66 10.30
CA PRO A 522 -11.90 28.79 10.44
C PRO A 522 -12.86 28.87 9.24
N HIS A 523 -12.74 29.93 8.41
CA HIS A 523 -13.62 30.16 7.25
C HIS A 523 -13.06 29.61 5.94
N ARG A 524 -11.83 29.10 5.92
CA ARG A 524 -11.20 28.51 4.74
C ARG A 524 -10.84 27.06 5.00
N THR A 525 -11.85 26.19 4.86
CA THR A 525 -11.68 24.74 5.10
C THR A 525 -12.11 23.94 3.89
N ALA A 526 -11.25 23.10 3.35
CA ALA A 526 -11.58 22.14 2.29
C ALA A 526 -11.53 20.71 2.79
N VAL A 527 -12.42 19.86 2.27
CA VAL A 527 -12.47 18.43 2.56
C VAL A 527 -12.16 17.62 1.29
N THR A 528 -11.18 16.74 1.38
CA THR A 528 -10.72 15.96 0.22
C THR A 528 -10.37 14.52 0.61
N GLY A 529 -10.47 13.60 -0.36
CA GLY A 529 -10.04 12.21 -0.16
C GLY A 529 -10.31 11.33 -1.37
N TRP A 530 -9.73 10.14 -1.36
CA TRP A 530 -9.86 9.13 -2.41
C TRP A 530 -10.41 7.83 -1.84
N SER A 531 -11.23 7.07 -2.62
CA SER A 531 -11.81 5.80 -2.19
C SER A 531 -12.73 5.99 -0.97
N TYR A 532 -12.49 5.30 0.13
CA TYR A 532 -13.22 5.60 1.38
C TYR A 532 -13.01 7.07 1.82
N GLY A 533 -11.85 7.67 1.55
CA GLY A 533 -11.66 9.12 1.76
C GLY A 533 -12.61 9.97 0.90
N GLY A 534 -12.88 9.54 -0.35
CA GLY A 534 -13.91 10.13 -1.22
C GLY A 534 -15.33 9.92 -0.70
N TYR A 535 -15.62 8.74 -0.16
CA TYR A 535 -16.85 8.44 0.57
C TYR A 535 -17.03 9.42 1.74
N MET A 536 -16.06 9.50 2.63
CA MET A 536 -16.12 10.37 3.80
C MET A 536 -16.20 11.85 3.40
N THR A 537 -15.50 12.27 2.35
CA THR A 537 -15.64 13.62 1.78
C THR A 537 -17.09 13.89 1.38
N SER A 538 -17.69 12.98 0.60
CA SER A 538 -19.09 13.12 0.15
C SER A 538 -20.08 13.09 1.33
N TRP A 539 -19.80 12.25 2.34
CA TRP A 539 -20.58 12.18 3.57
C TRP A 539 -20.55 13.50 4.34
N LEU A 540 -19.35 14.05 4.55
CA LEU A 540 -19.16 15.30 5.29
C LEU A 540 -19.77 16.50 4.57
N LEU A 541 -19.65 16.57 3.24
CA LEU A 541 -20.28 17.60 2.42
C LEU A 541 -21.81 17.60 2.56
N GLY A 542 -22.43 16.43 2.63
CA GLY A 542 -23.90 16.31 2.74
C GLY A 542 -24.44 16.45 4.16
N ASN A 543 -23.68 16.05 5.18
CA ASN A 543 -24.14 16.06 6.58
C ASN A 543 -23.67 17.30 7.37
N TYR A 544 -22.63 18.00 6.88
CA TYR A 544 -22.11 19.25 7.47
C TYR A 544 -21.94 20.31 6.37
N PRO A 545 -23.01 20.68 5.64
CA PRO A 545 -22.92 21.46 4.41
C PRO A 545 -22.37 22.89 4.58
N ASP A 546 -22.43 23.44 5.78
CA ASP A 546 -21.99 24.82 6.08
C ASP A 546 -20.51 24.90 6.55
N GLU A 547 -19.82 23.75 6.61
CA GLU A 547 -18.46 23.66 7.18
C GLU A 547 -17.35 23.77 6.12
N TRP A 548 -17.69 23.76 4.81
CA TRP A 548 -16.72 23.56 3.75
C TRP A 548 -16.74 24.67 2.70
N SER A 549 -15.57 25.18 2.36
CA SER A 549 -15.37 26.10 1.24
C SER A 549 -15.20 25.35 -0.09
N ALA A 550 -14.69 24.12 -0.07
CA ALA A 550 -14.50 23.29 -1.23
C ALA A 550 -14.49 21.79 -0.88
N GLY A 551 -14.87 20.95 -1.85
CA GLY A 551 -14.79 19.51 -1.79
C GLY A 551 -13.99 18.90 -2.95
N MET A 552 -13.28 17.78 -2.72
CA MET A 552 -12.78 16.93 -3.78
C MET A 552 -13.01 15.45 -3.41
N ALA A 553 -13.94 14.80 -4.09
CA ALA A 553 -14.31 13.40 -3.91
C ALA A 553 -13.71 12.54 -5.02
N GLY A 554 -12.65 11.81 -4.72
CA GLY A 554 -11.99 10.90 -5.66
C GLY A 554 -12.49 9.47 -5.49
N ALA A 555 -12.91 8.82 -6.58
CA ALA A 555 -13.47 7.47 -6.59
C ALA A 555 -14.40 7.20 -5.39
N PRO A 556 -15.43 8.07 -5.15
CA PRO A 556 -16.22 8.02 -3.94
C PRO A 556 -17.19 6.83 -3.94
N VAL A 557 -17.22 6.06 -2.87
CA VAL A 557 -18.36 5.17 -2.58
C VAL A 557 -19.54 6.07 -2.19
N THR A 558 -20.59 6.10 -2.99
CA THR A 558 -21.77 6.96 -2.73
C THR A 558 -23.01 6.17 -2.41
N SER A 559 -23.05 4.89 -2.81
CA SER A 559 -24.14 3.94 -2.59
C SER A 559 -23.57 2.59 -2.14
N TRP A 560 -23.91 2.14 -0.96
CA TRP A 560 -23.50 0.82 -0.45
C TRP A 560 -24.20 -0.33 -1.18
N GLU A 561 -25.41 -0.13 -1.70
CA GLU A 561 -26.08 -1.12 -2.54
C GLU A 561 -25.30 -1.34 -3.84
N ASP A 562 -24.87 -0.26 -4.52
CA ASP A 562 -24.06 -0.35 -5.74
C ASP A 562 -22.67 -0.91 -5.45
N GLN A 563 -22.08 -0.52 -4.31
CA GLN A 563 -20.79 -1.07 -3.89
C GLN A 563 -20.84 -2.58 -3.69
N TYR A 564 -21.92 -3.11 -3.14
CA TYR A 564 -22.13 -4.55 -2.99
C TYR A 564 -22.29 -5.25 -4.34
N ASN A 565 -23.14 -4.69 -5.21
CA ASN A 565 -23.57 -5.37 -6.43
C ASN A 565 -22.59 -5.27 -7.60
N LEU A 566 -21.78 -4.20 -7.65
CA LEU A 566 -21.02 -3.83 -8.85
C LEU A 566 -19.49 -3.79 -8.64
N SER A 567 -19.01 -4.01 -7.40
CA SER A 567 -17.57 -3.95 -7.10
C SER A 567 -16.93 -5.35 -7.00
N ASP A 568 -15.61 -5.38 -7.06
CA ASP A 568 -14.79 -6.53 -6.73
C ASP A 568 -14.56 -6.68 -5.20
N GLY A 569 -15.14 -5.81 -4.39
CA GLY A 569 -14.99 -5.73 -2.94
C GLY A 569 -16.28 -5.93 -2.15
N ASN A 570 -17.23 -6.74 -2.63
CA ASN A 570 -18.52 -6.97 -1.97
C ASN A 570 -18.37 -7.54 -0.55
N VAL A 571 -17.31 -8.31 -0.29
CA VAL A 571 -16.94 -8.81 1.04
C VAL A 571 -16.74 -7.67 2.04
N THR A 572 -16.10 -6.58 1.60
CA THR A 572 -15.97 -5.35 2.41
C THR A 572 -17.32 -4.82 2.83
N VAL A 573 -18.29 -4.80 1.91
CA VAL A 573 -19.65 -4.32 2.19
C VAL A 573 -20.37 -5.24 3.18
N ARG A 574 -20.19 -6.56 3.08
CA ARG A 574 -20.75 -7.51 4.08
C ARG A 574 -20.19 -7.24 5.49
N TYR A 575 -18.89 -6.96 5.58
CA TYR A 575 -18.27 -6.56 6.84
C TYR A 575 -18.87 -5.26 7.39
N VAL A 576 -18.99 -4.25 6.53
CA VAL A 576 -19.58 -2.93 6.83
C VAL A 576 -20.97 -3.05 7.43
N LEU A 577 -21.83 -3.75 6.72
CA LEU A 577 -23.26 -3.84 7.01
C LEU A 577 -23.60 -4.98 7.99
N GLY A 578 -22.60 -5.80 8.37
CA GLY A 578 -22.82 -7.02 9.13
C GLY A 578 -23.58 -8.09 8.35
N GLY A 579 -23.49 -8.08 7.01
CA GLY A 579 -24.12 -9.03 6.10
C GLY A 579 -24.54 -8.39 4.75
N SER A 580 -25.26 -9.16 3.93
CA SER A 580 -25.79 -8.69 2.65
C SER A 580 -26.81 -7.56 2.84
N PRO A 581 -26.78 -6.48 2.02
CA PRO A 581 -27.79 -5.42 2.04
C PRO A 581 -29.21 -5.93 1.72
N TRP A 582 -29.33 -7.10 1.10
CA TRP A 582 -30.61 -7.69 0.68
C TRP A 582 -31.28 -8.54 1.76
N THR A 583 -30.74 -8.60 2.98
CA THR A 583 -31.26 -9.42 4.08
C THR A 583 -31.58 -8.59 5.32
N GLY A 584 -32.74 -8.84 5.94
CA GLY A 584 -33.21 -8.12 7.13
C GLY A 584 -33.45 -6.63 6.85
N ASP A 585 -33.03 -5.76 7.75
CA ASP A 585 -33.17 -4.29 7.65
C ASP A 585 -31.92 -3.60 7.06
N ARG A 586 -30.96 -4.38 6.56
CA ARG A 586 -29.64 -3.88 6.09
C ARG A 586 -29.74 -2.97 4.88
N GLN A 587 -30.80 -3.12 4.05
CA GLN A 587 -31.04 -2.20 2.95
C GLN A 587 -31.28 -0.77 3.45
N ARG A 588 -32.06 -0.61 4.52
CA ARG A 588 -32.27 0.70 5.16
C ARG A 588 -30.95 1.24 5.70
N VAL A 589 -30.19 0.42 6.41
CA VAL A 589 -28.86 0.80 6.93
C VAL A 589 -27.92 1.19 5.79
N ALA A 590 -27.88 0.44 4.70
CA ALA A 590 -27.08 0.76 3.53
C ALA A 590 -27.39 2.14 2.97
N ARG A 591 -28.69 2.49 2.84
CA ARG A 591 -29.14 3.81 2.37
C ARG A 591 -28.78 4.93 3.35
N GLU A 592 -29.03 4.73 4.63
CA GLU A 592 -28.69 5.70 5.68
C GLU A 592 -27.18 5.98 5.75
N GLN A 593 -26.35 5.00 5.44
CA GLN A 593 -24.89 5.12 5.40
C GLN A 593 -24.35 5.57 4.02
N SER A 594 -25.22 5.77 3.03
CA SER A 594 -24.82 6.14 1.67
C SER A 594 -24.83 7.66 1.47
N PRO A 595 -23.70 8.30 1.10
CA PRO A 595 -23.61 9.75 0.86
C PRO A 595 -24.63 10.28 -0.14
N ILE A 596 -25.02 9.49 -1.14
CA ILE A 596 -26.00 9.90 -2.17
C ILE A 596 -27.35 10.29 -1.56
N THR A 597 -27.70 9.72 -0.40
CA THR A 597 -28.93 10.05 0.35
C THR A 597 -28.95 11.51 0.80
N TYR A 598 -27.79 12.11 0.98
CA TYR A 598 -27.62 13.47 1.48
C TYR A 598 -27.09 14.45 0.42
N ALA A 599 -26.91 13.99 -0.81
CA ALA A 599 -26.27 14.78 -1.88
C ALA A 599 -26.98 16.09 -2.19
N THR A 600 -28.32 16.16 -2.02
CA THR A 600 -29.13 17.38 -2.21
C THR A 600 -28.86 18.48 -1.17
N LYS A 601 -28.15 18.16 -0.08
CA LYS A 601 -27.76 19.13 0.95
C LYS A 601 -26.38 19.75 0.71
N ILE A 602 -25.62 19.21 -0.22
CA ILE A 602 -24.27 19.70 -0.53
C ILE A 602 -24.36 21.13 -1.07
N LYS A 603 -23.53 22.02 -0.53
CA LYS A 603 -23.44 23.43 -0.92
C LYS A 603 -22.08 23.81 -1.51
N ALA A 604 -21.01 23.22 -0.96
CA ALA A 604 -19.65 23.58 -1.34
C ALA A 604 -19.32 23.15 -2.78
N PRO A 605 -18.63 23.98 -3.57
CA PRO A 605 -18.09 23.61 -4.86
C PRO A 605 -17.29 22.31 -4.75
N THR A 606 -17.59 21.32 -5.60
CA THR A 606 -17.02 19.97 -5.45
C THR A 606 -16.54 19.40 -6.76
N LEU A 607 -15.24 19.03 -6.79
CA LEU A 607 -14.65 18.23 -7.87
C LEU A 607 -14.88 16.74 -7.59
N VAL A 608 -15.36 16.01 -8.58
CA VAL A 608 -15.49 14.56 -8.56
C VAL A 608 -14.51 13.95 -9.54
N MET A 609 -13.76 12.93 -9.14
CA MET A 609 -12.83 12.22 -10.03
C MET A 609 -13.04 10.71 -9.93
N ALA A 610 -12.87 9.99 -11.04
CA ALA A 610 -12.86 8.52 -11.05
C ALA A 610 -12.12 7.97 -12.25
N ASN A 611 -11.57 6.76 -12.13
CA ASN A 611 -11.20 5.97 -13.30
C ASN A 611 -12.45 5.31 -13.87
N LEU A 612 -12.64 5.39 -15.20
CA LEU A 612 -13.90 5.02 -15.84
C LEU A 612 -14.14 3.50 -15.94
N GLU A 613 -13.13 2.70 -15.70
CA GLU A 613 -13.20 1.24 -15.66
C GLU A 613 -12.82 0.69 -14.27
N ASP A 614 -12.93 1.50 -13.23
CA ASP A 614 -12.68 1.10 -11.84
C ASP A 614 -13.67 0.03 -11.39
N PHE A 615 -13.16 -1.11 -10.92
CA PHE A 615 -13.95 -2.20 -10.35
C PHE A 615 -14.07 -2.15 -8.84
N ARG A 616 -13.09 -1.53 -8.18
CA ARG A 616 -13.10 -1.39 -6.72
C ARG A 616 -14.21 -0.45 -6.26
N VAL A 617 -14.32 0.71 -6.91
CA VAL A 617 -15.42 1.66 -6.72
C VAL A 617 -15.99 2.02 -8.10
N PRO A 618 -17.09 1.41 -8.51
CA PRO A 618 -17.68 1.61 -9.84
C PRO A 618 -17.90 3.09 -10.15
N PRO A 619 -17.48 3.60 -11.31
CA PRO A 619 -17.55 5.03 -11.65
C PRO A 619 -18.97 5.57 -11.75
N SER A 620 -19.98 4.70 -11.87
CA SER A 620 -21.40 5.05 -11.79
C SER A 620 -21.73 5.79 -10.48
N GLN A 621 -21.07 5.44 -9.39
CA GLN A 621 -21.26 6.09 -8.09
C GLN A 621 -20.77 7.54 -8.10
N ALA A 622 -19.60 7.80 -8.69
CA ALA A 622 -19.06 9.14 -8.89
C ALA A 622 -19.97 9.98 -9.80
N LEU A 623 -20.46 9.38 -10.89
CA LEU A 623 -21.37 10.03 -11.84
C LEU A 623 -22.72 10.38 -11.20
N SER A 624 -23.26 9.49 -10.36
CA SER A 624 -24.51 9.74 -9.62
C SER A 624 -24.38 10.94 -8.66
N LEU A 625 -23.28 11.04 -7.95
CA LEU A 625 -22.98 12.18 -7.08
C LEU A 625 -22.88 13.48 -7.87
N TYR A 626 -22.16 13.46 -8.99
CA TYR A 626 -22.03 14.60 -9.89
C TYR A 626 -23.40 15.10 -10.40
N HIS A 627 -24.25 14.19 -10.88
CA HIS A 627 -25.60 14.57 -11.36
C HIS A 627 -26.45 15.15 -10.23
N ALA A 628 -26.42 14.52 -9.03
CA ALA A 628 -27.19 15.02 -7.90
C ALA A 628 -26.79 16.45 -7.51
N MET A 629 -25.48 16.76 -7.48
CA MET A 629 -24.99 18.11 -7.20
C MET A 629 -25.35 19.11 -8.31
N LYS A 630 -25.10 18.73 -9.56
CA LYS A 630 -25.41 19.57 -10.73
C LYS A 630 -26.88 19.95 -10.82
N ASP A 631 -27.79 18.98 -10.63
CA ASP A 631 -29.23 19.20 -10.72
C ASP A 631 -29.74 20.08 -9.55
N ASN A 632 -29.00 20.13 -8.45
CA ASN A 632 -29.27 21.02 -7.30
C ASN A 632 -28.51 22.36 -7.37
N GLY A 633 -27.87 22.67 -8.50
CA GLY A 633 -27.22 23.96 -8.73
C GLY A 633 -25.88 24.15 -8.02
N VAL A 634 -25.27 23.08 -7.52
CA VAL A 634 -23.93 23.14 -6.91
C VAL A 634 -22.88 23.22 -8.00
N GLU A 635 -21.92 24.13 -7.87
CA GLU A 635 -20.75 24.17 -8.76
C GLU A 635 -19.97 22.87 -8.65
N THR A 636 -19.91 22.10 -9.74
CA THR A 636 -19.28 20.79 -9.75
C THR A 636 -18.67 20.45 -11.11
N GLU A 637 -17.53 19.78 -11.08
CA GLU A 637 -16.86 19.20 -12.24
C GLU A 637 -16.72 17.69 -12.03
N PHE A 638 -16.81 16.90 -13.12
CA PHE A 638 -16.51 15.47 -13.12
C PHE A 638 -15.37 15.17 -14.07
N ILE A 639 -14.27 14.64 -13.55
CA ILE A 639 -13.09 14.25 -14.34
C ILE A 639 -12.97 12.74 -14.34
N GLY A 640 -13.11 12.16 -15.54
CA GLY A 640 -12.90 10.72 -15.78
C GLY A 640 -11.52 10.44 -16.35
N PHE A 641 -10.80 9.48 -15.75
CA PHE A 641 -9.55 8.94 -16.30
C PHE A 641 -9.84 7.61 -16.99
N GLN A 642 -9.31 7.42 -18.19
CA GLN A 642 -9.40 6.11 -18.88
C GLN A 642 -8.49 5.11 -18.15
N GLY A 643 -9.00 3.92 -17.84
CA GLY A 643 -8.23 2.85 -17.22
C GLY A 643 -9.00 2.07 -16.16
N ARG A 644 -8.46 0.90 -15.82
CA ARG A 644 -9.07 -0.09 -14.91
C ARG A 644 -8.64 0.03 -13.46
N ALA A 645 -7.51 0.67 -13.22
CA ALA A 645 -6.98 0.80 -11.87
C ALA A 645 -7.91 1.64 -10.99
N HIS A 646 -8.01 1.31 -9.72
CA HIS A 646 -8.75 2.11 -8.73
C HIS A 646 -8.20 3.54 -8.59
N ALA A 647 -6.90 3.71 -8.82
CA ALA A 647 -6.24 5.01 -8.99
C ALA A 647 -5.16 4.87 -10.06
N SER A 648 -5.06 5.83 -10.98
CA SER A 648 -4.02 5.81 -12.00
C SER A 648 -2.64 5.75 -11.34
N SER A 649 -1.83 4.78 -11.74
CA SER A 649 -0.47 4.57 -11.25
C SER A 649 0.60 5.00 -12.25
N ASP A 650 0.21 5.25 -13.50
CA ASP A 650 1.12 5.79 -14.51
C ASP A 650 1.51 7.25 -14.19
N PRO A 651 2.73 7.68 -14.56
CA PRO A 651 3.26 8.99 -14.16
C PRO A 651 2.43 10.18 -14.64
N ALA A 652 1.95 10.18 -15.88
CA ALA A 652 1.25 11.30 -16.48
C ALA A 652 -0.12 11.52 -15.82
N ASN A 653 -0.96 10.47 -15.74
CA ASN A 653 -2.28 10.58 -15.13
C ASN A 653 -2.22 10.78 -13.60
N SER A 654 -1.24 10.19 -12.92
CA SER A 654 -1.03 10.44 -11.49
C SER A 654 -0.66 11.88 -11.19
N ARG A 655 0.22 12.49 -12.02
CA ARG A 655 0.58 13.90 -11.93
C ARG A 655 -0.62 14.81 -12.26
N GLU A 656 -1.36 14.51 -13.33
CA GLU A 656 -2.52 15.29 -13.76
C GLU A 656 -3.65 15.26 -12.72
N ARG A 657 -3.94 14.08 -12.16
CA ARG A 657 -4.89 13.94 -11.04
C ARG A 657 -4.49 14.83 -9.86
N THR A 658 -3.22 14.79 -9.47
CA THR A 658 -2.70 15.60 -8.36
C THR A 658 -2.80 17.08 -8.66
N ARG A 659 -2.48 17.50 -9.90
CA ARG A 659 -2.59 18.88 -10.34
C ARG A 659 -4.03 19.39 -10.27
N LEU A 660 -4.96 18.65 -10.87
CA LEU A 660 -6.39 19.00 -10.88
C LEU A 660 -6.97 19.08 -9.47
N TRP A 661 -6.56 18.17 -8.58
CA TRP A 661 -6.95 18.18 -7.18
C TRP A 661 -6.51 19.48 -6.48
N ILE A 662 -5.23 19.82 -6.59
CA ILE A 662 -4.67 21.02 -5.95
C ILE A 662 -5.26 22.29 -6.58
N ASP A 663 -5.37 22.37 -7.91
CA ASP A 663 -5.89 23.54 -8.61
C ASP A 663 -7.34 23.83 -8.24
N TRP A 664 -8.19 22.78 -8.10
CA TRP A 664 -9.56 22.93 -7.64
C TRP A 664 -9.64 23.54 -6.24
N VAL A 665 -8.94 22.94 -5.30
CA VAL A 665 -8.91 23.42 -3.89
C VAL A 665 -8.36 24.83 -3.82
N LYS A 666 -7.31 25.13 -4.57
CA LYS A 666 -6.69 26.46 -4.63
C LYS A 666 -7.64 27.53 -5.14
N ARG A 667 -8.41 27.24 -6.20
CA ARG A 667 -9.41 28.15 -6.78
C ARG A 667 -10.42 28.57 -5.71
N HIS A 668 -10.97 27.61 -4.99
CA HIS A 668 -12.08 27.86 -4.06
C HIS A 668 -11.66 28.25 -2.64
N LEU A 669 -10.41 28.04 -2.24
CA LEU A 669 -9.88 28.57 -0.97
C LEU A 669 -9.33 30.00 -1.08
N ASN A 670 -8.94 30.44 -2.28
CA ASN A 670 -8.37 31.78 -2.50
C ASN A 670 -9.43 32.80 -2.93
N ASP A 671 -10.52 32.37 -3.55
CA ASP A 671 -11.68 33.21 -3.81
C ASP A 671 -12.35 33.51 -2.47
N THR A 672 -12.31 34.80 -2.08
CA THR A 672 -12.86 35.32 -0.81
C THR A 672 -14.38 35.34 -0.81
N HIS A 673 -15.03 34.21 -1.03
CA HIS A 673 -16.44 34.05 -0.71
C HIS A 673 -16.55 33.64 0.76
N PRO A 674 -17.17 34.46 1.61
CA PRO A 674 -17.49 34.04 2.95
C PRO A 674 -18.36 32.78 2.87
N LEU A 675 -18.18 31.85 3.81
CA LEU A 675 -19.07 30.71 3.98
C LEU A 675 -20.53 31.20 4.00
N PRO A 676 -21.45 30.52 3.31
CA PRO A 676 -22.84 30.94 3.22
C PRO A 676 -23.52 31.06 4.58
#